data_99ea10dc3e3e11850bdec8ea0695fbaf
#
_entry.id   99ea10dc3e3e11850bdec8ea0695fbaf
#
_cell.length_a   1.000
_cell.length_b   1.000
_cell.length_c   1.000
_cell.angle_alpha   90.00
_cell.angle_beta   90.00
_cell.angle_gamma   90.00
#
_symmetry.space_group_name_H-M   'P 1'
#
loop_
_entity.id
_entity.type
_entity.pdbx_description
1 polymer ?
#
loop_
_entity_poly.entity_id
_entity_poly.type
_entity_poly.pdbx_seq_one_letter_code
_entity_poly.pdbx_strand_id
1 'polypeptide(L)'
;WSFGDDEGRFNQKTNPDLRKAMVRAINDSVPQAHIQRILDLAEQGWKGLEFESLDTDWQGEAYATVSGQNSNNSVRVPNSFMDAVKSAGDWNLYFRTERESAAEEGRDPVPCKTVDAGSLWDKVAYTAWACADPGVQFDTTINEWHTCPEAGRINGSNPCSEYMFLDDTACNLASINLLHYYDLDTHKFQIEDFRHSVRLWTTTLEISVLMAQFPSESIAKGSYDYRTLGLGYCNIGSLLMHMGIPYDDERAYAICGAITSIMCGESYATSAEMASVLGPFPDYERNAEHMLKVMRNHRRAAYDAPVSEYEGLTVPPMGINSKKCPKDLLDAARSCWDRALMDGEEYGFRNAQTTVIAPTGTIGLVMGADTTGVEPQFSLVQYKTLAGGGSLRIINHGVPNALSRLGYSESDSLAIEEYIMGTKRLSDCPSLPVQRLKEAGFDDALLASIEGKLADVFDLRSAFAPSILGEEFCVGNLGMTKAQFDDPFFDTLGFIGLAAQDIDAANDHIFGYNTIEGAPGLKDEHLSVFDCATPCGKYGKRSIAWDAHVKMMAAAQPFISGAISKTINMPSDASIEDVREAYNLSHATMNKACAVYRDGSKLSQPLMSQLVDSMELEEEEESVVEKMVEEAASALPLPEPVAIPVAKALVENYIASKRPLPHRKRGANFKARVGGHSVRLITGKYEDGKLGEIFLLTSKEGAAWRALLSQFAIAVSIGLQHGVPIDAFVKSFTFTKFEPSGMIE
;
A
#
# COMPACT_ATOMS: atom_id res chain seq x y z
N TRP A 1 -14.13 27.70 -4.32
CA TRP A 1 -12.75 28.21 -4.24
C TRP A 1 -12.49 29.54 -4.97
N SER A 2 -13.52 30.17 -5.46
CA SER A 2 -13.41 31.55 -6.02
C SER A 2 -13.33 32.66 -4.95
N PHE A 3 -13.49 32.31 -3.67
CA PHE A 3 -13.53 33.25 -2.56
C PHE A 3 -12.34 32.97 -1.63
N GLY A 4 -11.41 33.89 -1.51
CA GLY A 4 -10.22 33.83 -0.68
C GLY A 4 -9.05 34.55 -1.30
N ASP A 5 -8.02 34.87 -0.50
CA ASP A 5 -6.75 35.33 -1.00
C ASP A 5 -5.97 34.20 -1.70
N ASP A 6 -4.95 34.54 -2.47
CA ASP A 6 -4.22 33.56 -3.25
C ASP A 6 -3.47 32.52 -2.39
N GLU A 7 -3.14 32.82 -1.12
CA GLU A 7 -2.42 31.91 -0.21
C GLU A 7 -3.36 31.02 0.64
N GLY A 8 -4.59 31.47 0.92
CA GLY A 8 -5.54 30.76 1.79
C GLY A 8 -6.75 30.14 1.08
N ARG A 9 -6.86 30.33 -0.24
CA ARG A 9 -8.06 29.98 -1.03
C ARG A 9 -8.50 28.52 -0.89
N PHE A 10 -7.57 27.59 -0.82
CA PHE A 10 -7.83 26.16 -0.73
C PHE A 10 -7.71 25.60 0.69
N ASN A 11 -7.37 26.44 1.65
CA ASN A 11 -7.21 26.01 3.03
C ASN A 11 -8.53 26.15 3.80
N GLN A 12 -9.12 25.03 4.21
CA GLN A 12 -10.38 24.98 4.97
C GLN A 12 -10.33 25.72 6.31
N LYS A 13 -9.13 25.85 6.93
CA LYS A 13 -8.97 26.55 8.21
C LYS A 13 -9.06 28.08 8.06
N THR A 14 -8.67 28.60 6.90
CA THR A 14 -8.64 30.04 6.61
C THR A 14 -9.78 30.48 5.69
N ASN A 15 -10.45 29.56 4.97
CA ASN A 15 -11.56 29.84 4.07
C ASN A 15 -12.88 29.22 4.58
N PRO A 16 -13.72 29.99 5.32
CA PRO A 16 -14.97 29.49 5.90
C PRO A 16 -16.00 29.02 4.85
N ASP A 17 -16.00 29.61 3.64
CA ASP A 17 -16.94 29.22 2.59
C ASP A 17 -16.54 27.90 1.93
N LEU A 18 -15.23 27.66 1.80
CA LEU A 18 -14.73 26.35 1.38
C LEU A 18 -15.12 25.28 2.41
N ARG A 19 -14.89 25.55 3.70
CA ARG A 19 -15.26 24.64 4.80
C ARG A 19 -16.76 24.28 4.74
N LYS A 20 -17.65 25.28 4.61
CA LYS A 20 -19.09 25.03 4.47
C LYS A 20 -19.44 24.18 3.25
N ALA A 21 -18.74 24.40 2.12
CA ALA A 21 -18.96 23.60 0.91
C ALA A 21 -18.52 22.15 1.09
N MET A 22 -17.38 21.93 1.77
CA MET A 22 -16.87 20.60 2.09
C MET A 22 -17.82 19.83 3.02
N VAL A 23 -18.28 20.47 4.10
CA VAL A 23 -19.27 19.92 5.02
C VAL A 23 -20.55 19.51 4.29
N ARG A 24 -21.06 20.40 3.44
CA ARG A 24 -22.24 20.10 2.63
C ARG A 24 -22.00 18.87 1.74
N ALA A 25 -20.85 18.79 1.08
CA ALA A 25 -20.51 17.64 0.24
C ALA A 25 -20.44 16.33 1.04
N ILE A 26 -19.89 16.38 2.26
CA ILE A 26 -19.84 15.22 3.17
C ILE A 26 -21.27 14.81 3.58
N ASN A 27 -22.10 15.76 3.96
CA ASN A 27 -23.49 15.50 4.30
C ASN A 27 -24.30 14.93 3.13
N ASP A 28 -23.94 15.30 1.90
CA ASP A 28 -24.47 14.74 0.66
C ASP A 28 -23.82 13.37 0.30
N SER A 29 -23.09 12.75 1.25
CA SER A 29 -22.42 11.45 1.12
C SER A 29 -21.28 11.38 0.09
N VAL A 30 -20.63 12.52 -0.22
CA VAL A 30 -19.43 12.55 -1.05
C VAL A 30 -18.23 12.10 -0.21
N PRO A 31 -17.49 11.03 -0.59
CA PRO A 31 -16.33 10.58 0.16
C PRO A 31 -15.26 11.66 0.31
N GLN A 32 -14.67 11.80 1.49
CA GLN A 32 -13.64 12.81 1.78
C GLN A 32 -12.46 12.75 0.81
N ALA A 33 -12.01 11.55 0.42
CA ALA A 33 -10.94 11.37 -0.55
C ALA A 33 -11.25 12.03 -1.92
N HIS A 34 -12.52 12.07 -2.33
CA HIS A 34 -12.93 12.79 -3.54
C HIS A 34 -12.88 14.32 -3.34
N ILE A 35 -13.28 14.80 -2.17
CA ILE A 35 -13.23 16.23 -1.83
C ILE A 35 -11.77 16.69 -1.83
N GLN A 36 -10.88 15.94 -1.17
CA GLN A 36 -9.46 16.26 -1.12
C GLN A 36 -8.86 16.26 -2.53
N ARG A 37 -9.15 15.25 -3.35
CA ARG A 37 -8.69 15.20 -4.75
C ARG A 37 -9.12 16.43 -5.57
N ILE A 38 -10.34 16.93 -5.36
CA ILE A 38 -10.83 18.15 -6.02
C ILE A 38 -10.00 19.36 -5.59
N LEU A 39 -9.65 19.45 -4.31
CA LEU A 39 -8.81 20.52 -3.78
C LEU A 39 -7.39 20.46 -4.37
N ASP A 40 -6.79 19.29 -4.35
CA ASP A 40 -5.44 19.05 -4.90
C ASP A 40 -5.36 19.43 -6.39
N LEU A 41 -6.40 19.11 -7.18
CA LEU A 41 -6.48 19.50 -8.59
C LEU A 41 -6.70 21.00 -8.76
N ALA A 42 -7.51 21.62 -7.90
CA ALA A 42 -7.75 23.05 -7.93
C ALA A 42 -6.47 23.85 -7.58
N GLU A 43 -5.67 23.39 -6.64
CA GLU A 43 -4.35 23.95 -6.32
C GLU A 43 -3.38 23.86 -7.51
N GLN A 44 -3.44 22.78 -8.29
CA GLN A 44 -2.68 22.60 -9.53
C GLN A 44 -3.22 23.41 -10.71
N GLY A 45 -4.22 24.27 -10.49
CA GLY A 45 -4.75 25.19 -11.50
C GLY A 45 -5.89 24.65 -12.35
N TRP A 46 -6.45 23.49 -12.03
CA TRP A 46 -7.63 22.95 -12.70
C TRP A 46 -8.86 23.82 -12.38
N LYS A 47 -9.63 24.18 -13.40
CA LYS A 47 -10.77 25.10 -13.28
C LYS A 47 -12.11 24.40 -13.11
N GLY A 48 -12.16 23.10 -13.30
CA GLY A 48 -13.37 22.27 -13.17
C GLY A 48 -13.05 20.82 -13.45
N LEU A 49 -13.93 19.95 -13.01
CA LEU A 49 -13.93 18.51 -13.29
C LEU A 49 -15.30 18.14 -13.84
N GLU A 50 -15.33 17.34 -14.89
CA GLU A 50 -16.55 16.69 -15.35
C GLU A 50 -16.69 15.38 -14.59
N PHE A 51 -17.82 15.22 -13.91
CA PHE A 51 -18.20 13.96 -13.30
C PHE A 51 -19.21 13.28 -14.21
N GLU A 52 -18.87 12.10 -14.67
CA GLU A 52 -19.82 11.30 -15.41
C GLU A 52 -20.88 10.75 -14.46
N SER A 53 -22.13 10.97 -14.80
CA SER A 53 -23.26 10.54 -13.99
C SER A 53 -23.70 9.13 -14.38
N LEU A 54 -24.00 8.31 -13.38
CA LEU A 54 -24.67 7.02 -13.55
C LEU A 54 -26.13 7.31 -13.90
N ASP A 55 -26.47 7.19 -15.18
CA ASP A 55 -27.83 7.38 -15.70
C ASP A 55 -28.38 6.07 -16.29
N THR A 56 -29.37 6.15 -17.16
CA THR A 56 -29.96 4.98 -17.81
C THR A 56 -29.16 4.48 -19.03
N ASP A 57 -28.11 5.17 -19.44
CA ASP A 57 -27.19 4.74 -20.50
C ASP A 57 -26.14 3.78 -19.95
N TRP A 58 -26.41 2.50 -20.08
CA TRP A 58 -25.53 1.42 -19.65
C TRP A 58 -24.16 1.37 -20.35
N GLN A 59 -23.99 2.10 -21.44
CA GLN A 59 -22.74 2.24 -22.17
C GLN A 59 -21.99 3.52 -21.81
N GLY A 60 -22.54 4.32 -20.92
CA GLY A 60 -21.92 5.54 -20.41
C GLY A 60 -20.58 5.25 -19.70
N GLU A 61 -19.64 6.19 -19.82
CA GLU A 61 -18.29 6.04 -19.24
C GLU A 61 -18.33 5.88 -17.73
N ALA A 62 -19.35 6.41 -17.02
CA ALA A 62 -19.52 6.23 -15.58
C ALA A 62 -19.62 4.75 -15.16
N TYR A 63 -20.24 3.90 -15.99
CA TYR A 63 -20.29 2.45 -15.73
C TYR A 63 -18.95 1.75 -16.02
N ALA A 64 -18.13 2.29 -16.92
CA ALA A 64 -16.81 1.76 -17.19
C ALA A 64 -15.84 1.96 -16.00
N THR A 65 -16.09 2.96 -15.15
CA THR A 65 -15.22 3.25 -13.98
C THR A 65 -15.28 2.18 -12.90
N VAL A 66 -16.32 1.34 -12.85
CA VAL A 66 -16.47 0.24 -11.89
C VAL A 66 -15.91 -1.09 -12.40
N SER A 67 -15.53 -1.16 -13.68
CA SER A 67 -14.91 -2.35 -14.26
C SER A 67 -13.40 -2.35 -14.00
N GLY A 68 -12.80 -3.54 -13.86
CA GLY A 68 -11.35 -3.69 -13.72
C GLY A 68 -10.76 -3.24 -12.38
N GLN A 69 -11.57 -2.98 -11.34
CA GLN A 69 -11.07 -2.52 -10.03
C GLN A 69 -10.18 -3.53 -9.29
N ASN A 70 -10.30 -4.82 -9.64
CA ASN A 70 -9.50 -5.91 -9.07
C ASN A 70 -8.38 -6.36 -10.03
N SER A 71 -8.04 -5.57 -11.03
CA SER A 71 -6.94 -5.84 -11.96
C SER A 71 -5.78 -4.87 -11.73
N ASN A 72 -4.55 -5.36 -11.94
CA ASN A 72 -3.36 -4.53 -12.05
C ASN A 72 -3.13 -4.20 -13.52
N ASN A 73 -3.17 -2.91 -13.84
CA ASN A 73 -3.02 -2.45 -15.21
C ASN A 73 -1.63 -1.81 -15.38
N SER A 74 -0.96 -2.16 -16.48
CA SER A 74 0.32 -1.55 -16.86
C SER A 74 0.30 -1.17 -18.33
N VAL A 75 0.86 0.00 -18.62
CA VAL A 75 1.12 0.46 -19.98
C VAL A 75 2.56 0.13 -20.33
N ARG A 76 2.76 -0.63 -21.41
CA ARG A 76 4.10 -0.98 -21.92
C ARG A 76 4.48 -0.05 -23.04
N VAL A 77 5.59 0.69 -22.87
CA VAL A 77 6.07 1.72 -23.80
C VAL A 77 7.46 1.42 -24.33
N PRO A 78 7.70 1.50 -25.66
CA PRO A 78 9.03 1.41 -26.25
C PRO A 78 9.77 2.76 -26.18
N ASN A 79 11.10 2.75 -26.38
CA ASN A 79 11.89 3.99 -26.44
C ASN A 79 11.38 4.95 -27.49
N SER A 80 10.92 4.45 -28.66
CA SER A 80 10.36 5.29 -29.73
C SER A 80 9.12 6.09 -29.28
N PHE A 81 8.32 5.57 -28.33
CA PHE A 81 7.24 6.34 -27.74
C PHE A 81 7.80 7.46 -26.82
N MET A 82 8.77 7.13 -26.00
CA MET A 82 9.42 8.13 -25.09
C MET A 82 10.12 9.22 -25.90
N ASP A 83 10.71 8.89 -27.04
CA ASP A 83 11.30 9.85 -27.96
C ASP A 83 10.23 10.75 -28.61
N ALA A 84 9.08 10.19 -28.99
CA ALA A 84 7.95 10.97 -29.47
C ALA A 84 7.40 11.93 -28.40
N VAL A 85 7.30 11.49 -27.14
CA VAL A 85 6.93 12.38 -26.00
C VAL A 85 7.92 13.53 -25.87
N LYS A 86 9.23 13.24 -25.87
CA LYS A 86 10.29 14.26 -25.74
C LYS A 86 10.32 15.27 -26.90
N SER A 87 10.00 14.81 -28.12
CA SER A 87 10.00 15.65 -29.31
C SER A 87 8.65 16.31 -29.62
N ALA A 88 7.65 16.16 -28.73
CA ALA A 88 6.26 16.60 -28.95
C ALA A 88 5.70 16.10 -30.30
N GLY A 89 5.93 14.84 -30.59
CA GLY A 89 5.54 14.18 -31.84
C GLY A 89 4.29 13.35 -31.70
N ASP A 90 3.83 12.88 -32.87
CA ASP A 90 2.68 11.99 -32.97
C ASP A 90 3.04 10.54 -32.66
N TRP A 91 2.06 9.79 -32.12
CA TRP A 91 2.13 8.37 -31.88
C TRP A 91 1.04 7.62 -32.65
N ASN A 92 1.43 6.67 -33.50
CA ASN A 92 0.54 5.88 -34.32
C ASN A 92 0.10 4.61 -33.61
N LEU A 93 -1.20 4.38 -33.55
CA LEU A 93 -1.81 3.15 -33.07
C LEU A 93 -2.19 2.25 -34.24
N TYR A 94 -1.99 0.95 -34.10
CA TYR A 94 -2.24 -0.04 -35.15
C TYR A 94 -3.04 -1.20 -34.60
N PHE A 95 -3.92 -1.77 -35.41
CA PHE A 95 -4.45 -3.10 -35.12
C PHE A 95 -3.36 -4.15 -35.29
N ARG A 96 -3.38 -5.17 -34.42
CA ARG A 96 -2.41 -6.28 -34.48
C ARG A 96 -2.45 -6.97 -35.84
N THR A 97 -3.65 -7.31 -36.34
CA THR A 97 -3.88 -7.94 -37.63
C THR A 97 -3.33 -7.11 -38.78
N GLU A 98 -3.43 -5.77 -38.73
CA GLU A 98 -2.83 -4.91 -39.75
C GLU A 98 -1.30 -5.00 -39.76
N ARG A 99 -0.67 -5.04 -38.58
CA ARG A 99 0.80 -5.23 -38.47
C ARG A 99 1.23 -6.58 -39.02
N GLU A 100 0.49 -7.63 -38.75
CA GLU A 100 0.75 -8.99 -39.23
C GLU A 100 0.64 -9.04 -40.74
N SER A 101 -0.46 -8.58 -41.31
CA SER A 101 -0.67 -8.54 -42.76
C SER A 101 0.34 -7.65 -43.48
N ALA A 102 0.66 -6.48 -42.91
CA ALA A 102 1.65 -5.58 -43.51
C ALA A 102 3.05 -6.22 -43.57
N ALA A 103 3.43 -6.96 -42.51
CA ALA A 103 4.69 -7.70 -42.48
C ALA A 103 4.74 -8.83 -43.50
N GLU A 104 3.65 -9.59 -43.67
CA GLU A 104 3.53 -10.64 -44.68
C GLU A 104 3.57 -10.08 -46.10
N GLU A 105 2.96 -8.92 -46.34
CA GLU A 105 2.91 -8.22 -47.61
C GLU A 105 4.16 -7.37 -47.91
N GLY A 106 5.07 -7.20 -46.94
CA GLY A 106 6.30 -6.39 -47.05
C GLY A 106 6.04 -4.88 -47.23
N ARG A 107 4.95 -4.38 -46.68
CA ARG A 107 4.57 -2.96 -46.67
C ARG A 107 4.56 -2.36 -45.26
N ASP A 108 4.53 -1.04 -45.19
CA ASP A 108 4.30 -0.35 -43.92
C ASP A 108 2.85 -0.52 -43.45
N PRO A 109 2.64 -0.75 -42.12
CA PRO A 109 1.29 -0.85 -41.58
C PRO A 109 0.57 0.51 -41.59
N VAL A 110 -0.74 0.50 -41.85
CA VAL A 110 -1.58 1.69 -41.82
C VAL A 110 -2.09 1.94 -40.41
N PRO A 111 -1.86 3.15 -39.83
CA PRO A 111 -2.37 3.44 -38.50
C PRO A 111 -3.89 3.48 -38.44
N CYS A 112 -4.49 2.85 -37.44
CA CYS A 112 -5.93 2.98 -37.19
C CYS A 112 -6.28 4.30 -36.49
N LYS A 113 -5.31 4.88 -35.76
CA LYS A 113 -5.44 6.18 -35.08
C LYS A 113 -4.05 6.77 -34.85
N THR A 114 -3.94 8.09 -35.01
CA THR A 114 -2.77 8.87 -34.61
C THR A 114 -3.17 9.77 -33.44
N VAL A 115 -2.34 9.81 -32.41
CA VAL A 115 -2.56 10.62 -31.20
C VAL A 115 -1.30 11.41 -30.89
N ASP A 116 -1.43 12.55 -30.25
CA ASP A 116 -0.29 13.30 -29.68
C ASP A 116 0.35 12.49 -28.55
N ALA A 117 1.65 12.22 -28.63
CA ALA A 117 2.36 11.38 -27.66
C ALA A 117 2.41 12.03 -26.26
N GLY A 118 2.60 13.35 -26.21
CA GLY A 118 2.62 14.12 -24.97
C GLY A 118 1.29 14.05 -24.24
N SER A 119 0.18 14.33 -24.94
CA SER A 119 -1.16 14.25 -24.37
C SER A 119 -1.52 12.84 -23.86
N LEU A 120 -1.06 11.79 -24.55
CA LEU A 120 -1.26 10.42 -24.07
C LEU A 120 -0.46 10.15 -22.78
N TRP A 121 0.78 10.63 -22.71
CA TRP A 121 1.64 10.50 -21.55
C TRP A 121 1.11 11.26 -20.34
N ASP A 122 0.62 12.50 -20.56
CA ASP A 122 -0.04 13.29 -19.51
C ASP A 122 -1.29 12.59 -18.97
N LYS A 123 -2.06 11.91 -19.85
CA LYS A 123 -3.22 11.10 -19.41
C LYS A 123 -2.78 9.90 -18.56
N VAL A 124 -1.67 9.23 -18.89
CA VAL A 124 -1.10 8.15 -18.07
C VAL A 124 -0.69 8.68 -16.70
N ALA A 125 0.04 9.81 -16.65
CA ALA A 125 0.46 10.42 -15.39
C ALA A 125 -0.73 10.89 -14.53
N TYR A 126 -1.71 11.54 -15.13
CA TYR A 126 -2.95 11.94 -14.45
C TYR A 126 -3.69 10.75 -13.84
N THR A 127 -3.86 9.67 -14.60
CA THR A 127 -4.60 8.50 -14.13
C THR A 127 -3.87 7.83 -12.96
N ALA A 128 -2.54 7.67 -13.07
CA ALA A 128 -1.72 7.14 -11.99
C ALA A 128 -1.73 8.03 -10.75
N TRP A 129 -1.70 9.35 -10.90
CA TRP A 129 -1.87 10.31 -9.82
C TRP A 129 -3.24 10.16 -9.13
N ALA A 130 -4.30 9.96 -9.92
CA ALA A 130 -5.67 9.90 -9.43
C ALA A 130 -6.02 8.59 -8.72
N CYS A 131 -5.49 7.43 -9.19
CA CYS A 131 -5.89 6.10 -8.69
C CYS A 131 -4.75 5.07 -8.58
N ALA A 132 -3.49 5.49 -8.69
CA ALA A 132 -2.29 4.64 -8.66
C ALA A 132 -2.20 3.61 -9.81
N ASP A 133 -3.03 3.73 -10.84
CA ASP A 133 -3.00 2.94 -12.07
C ASP A 133 -3.03 3.88 -13.29
N PRO A 134 -2.37 3.50 -14.41
CA PRO A 134 -1.57 2.29 -14.63
C PRO A 134 -0.14 2.40 -14.10
N GLY A 135 0.52 1.26 -13.84
CA GLY A 135 1.97 1.17 -13.81
C GLY A 135 2.55 1.30 -15.23
N VAL A 136 3.84 1.57 -15.36
CA VAL A 136 4.53 1.67 -16.64
C VAL A 136 5.62 0.60 -16.75
N GLN A 137 5.74 -0.02 -17.91
CA GLN A 137 6.79 -0.98 -18.25
C GLN A 137 7.54 -0.51 -19.49
N PHE A 138 8.87 -0.49 -19.43
CA PHE A 138 9.74 0.01 -20.50
C PHE A 138 10.18 -1.14 -21.41
N ASP A 139 9.44 -1.34 -22.48
CA ASP A 139 9.51 -2.49 -23.36
C ASP A 139 10.90 -2.70 -23.98
N THR A 140 11.55 -1.63 -24.44
CA THR A 140 12.89 -1.72 -25.04
C THR A 140 13.91 -2.17 -24.00
N THR A 141 13.94 -1.54 -22.84
CA THR A 141 14.83 -1.90 -21.72
C THR A 141 14.64 -3.37 -21.31
N ILE A 142 13.38 -3.83 -21.19
CA ILE A 142 13.08 -5.22 -20.83
C ILE A 142 13.69 -6.19 -21.84
N ASN A 143 13.51 -5.93 -23.14
CA ASN A 143 13.95 -6.83 -24.20
C ASN A 143 15.44 -6.72 -24.54
N GLU A 144 16.12 -5.60 -24.25
CA GLU A 144 17.58 -5.48 -24.35
C GLU A 144 18.33 -6.34 -23.33
N TRP A 145 17.71 -6.59 -22.17
CA TRP A 145 18.22 -7.48 -21.11
C TRP A 145 17.63 -8.90 -21.16
N HIS A 146 17.01 -9.26 -22.29
CA HIS A 146 16.45 -10.59 -22.47
C HIS A 146 17.53 -11.61 -22.78
N THR A 147 17.58 -12.71 -21.99
CA THR A 147 18.57 -13.78 -22.13
C THR A 147 18.23 -14.78 -23.26
N CYS A 148 16.97 -14.86 -23.70
CA CYS A 148 16.48 -15.85 -24.66
C CYS A 148 15.66 -15.26 -25.82
N PRO A 149 16.15 -14.23 -26.54
CA PRO A 149 15.37 -13.57 -27.59
C PRO A 149 15.08 -14.45 -28.84
N GLU A 150 15.89 -15.47 -29.09
CA GLU A 150 15.63 -16.42 -30.19
C GLU A 150 14.40 -17.31 -29.90
N ALA A 151 13.99 -17.40 -28.63
CA ALA A 151 12.79 -18.13 -28.24
C ALA A 151 11.51 -17.33 -28.41
N GLY A 152 11.62 -16.02 -28.41
CA GLY A 152 10.51 -15.09 -28.51
C GLY A 152 10.77 -13.80 -27.75
N ARG A 153 9.79 -12.92 -27.78
CA ARG A 153 9.84 -11.62 -27.13
C ARG A 153 9.18 -11.68 -25.76
N ILE A 154 9.67 -10.90 -24.82
CA ILE A 154 8.99 -10.67 -23.54
C ILE A 154 7.84 -9.70 -23.77
N ASN A 155 6.59 -10.19 -23.73
CA ASN A 155 5.38 -9.42 -24.03
C ASN A 155 4.65 -8.89 -22.80
N GLY A 156 4.81 -9.53 -21.64
CA GLY A 156 4.09 -9.22 -20.43
C GLY A 156 4.90 -9.47 -19.15
N SER A 157 4.23 -9.34 -18.03
CA SER A 157 4.78 -9.64 -16.70
C SER A 157 3.70 -10.25 -15.79
N ASN A 158 4.10 -10.70 -14.59
CA ASN A 158 3.15 -10.90 -13.50
C ASN A 158 2.55 -9.56 -13.01
N PRO A 159 1.49 -9.57 -12.18
CA PRO A 159 0.83 -8.34 -11.71
C PRO A 159 1.74 -7.31 -11.06
N CYS A 160 2.74 -7.76 -10.27
CA CYS A 160 3.65 -6.87 -9.55
C CYS A 160 4.89 -6.46 -10.36
N SER A 161 5.00 -6.90 -11.63
CA SER A 161 6.02 -6.53 -12.61
C SER A 161 7.46 -6.94 -12.29
N GLU A 162 7.69 -7.85 -11.36
CA GLU A 162 9.04 -8.36 -11.08
C GLU A 162 9.45 -9.52 -12.01
N TYR A 163 8.50 -10.31 -12.51
CA TYR A 163 8.78 -11.40 -13.42
C TYR A 163 8.60 -10.98 -14.87
N MET A 164 9.70 -10.79 -15.58
CA MET A 164 9.77 -10.37 -16.98
C MET A 164 10.47 -11.46 -17.78
N PHE A 165 9.69 -12.35 -18.39
CA PHE A 165 10.19 -13.44 -19.21
C PHE A 165 9.19 -13.83 -20.32
N LEU A 166 9.44 -14.94 -21.03
CA LEU A 166 8.60 -15.44 -22.11
C LEU A 166 7.19 -15.82 -21.60
N ASP A 167 6.22 -15.73 -22.50
CA ASP A 167 4.86 -16.22 -22.27
C ASP A 167 4.90 -17.73 -21.95
N ASP A 168 3.89 -18.23 -21.24
CA ASP A 168 3.78 -19.63 -20.83
C ASP A 168 4.99 -20.15 -20.03
N THR A 169 5.53 -19.30 -19.15
CA THR A 169 6.56 -19.67 -18.18
C THR A 169 6.10 -19.32 -16.76
N ALA A 170 6.77 -19.87 -15.76
CA ALA A 170 6.48 -19.60 -14.35
C ALA A 170 7.74 -19.26 -13.58
N CYS A 171 7.58 -18.53 -12.46
CA CYS A 171 8.65 -18.12 -11.58
C CYS A 171 8.47 -18.76 -10.20
N ASN A 172 9.42 -19.57 -9.77
CA ASN A 172 9.50 -20.08 -8.41
C ASN A 172 10.21 -19.04 -7.54
N LEU A 173 9.57 -18.59 -6.46
CA LEU A 173 10.02 -17.45 -5.66
C LEU A 173 10.64 -17.89 -4.33
N ALA A 174 11.72 -17.20 -3.94
CA ALA A 174 12.25 -17.17 -2.58
C ALA A 174 12.82 -15.78 -2.28
N SER A 175 12.83 -15.40 -1.00
CA SER A 175 13.43 -14.13 -0.55
C SER A 175 14.31 -14.36 0.68
N ILE A 176 15.49 -13.73 0.70
CA ILE A 176 16.46 -13.78 1.78
C ILE A 176 16.29 -12.53 2.66
N ASN A 177 16.21 -12.70 3.97
CA ASN A 177 16.17 -11.59 4.92
C ASN A 177 17.59 -11.06 5.17
N LEU A 178 17.92 -9.89 4.65
CA LEU A 178 19.27 -9.30 4.71
C LEU A 178 19.74 -8.97 6.13
N LEU A 179 18.82 -8.69 7.08
CA LEU A 179 19.20 -8.37 8.45
C LEU A 179 19.90 -9.52 9.17
N HIS A 180 19.63 -10.78 8.78
CA HIS A 180 20.31 -11.94 9.37
C HIS A 180 21.81 -12.03 9.03
N TYR A 181 22.27 -11.24 8.06
CA TYR A 181 23.68 -11.19 7.64
C TYR A 181 24.39 -9.92 8.10
N TYR A 182 23.74 -9.08 8.91
CA TYR A 182 24.37 -7.91 9.49
C TYR A 182 24.68 -8.14 10.96
N ASP A 183 25.95 -8.16 11.27
CA ASP A 183 26.45 -8.31 12.63
C ASP A 183 26.44 -6.93 13.33
N LEU A 184 25.60 -6.79 14.35
CA LEU A 184 25.42 -5.54 15.10
C LEU A 184 26.65 -5.19 15.96
N ASP A 185 27.44 -6.19 16.38
CA ASP A 185 28.62 -5.95 17.22
C ASP A 185 29.82 -5.49 16.40
N THR A 186 30.04 -6.11 15.26
CA THR A 186 31.16 -5.79 14.35
C THR A 186 30.81 -4.76 13.29
N HIS A 187 29.52 -4.45 13.12
CA HIS A 187 28.97 -3.59 12.08
C HIS A 187 29.38 -4.00 10.66
N LYS A 188 29.41 -5.31 10.40
CA LYS A 188 29.80 -5.89 9.12
C LYS A 188 28.71 -6.75 8.53
N PHE A 189 28.57 -6.68 7.21
CA PHE A 189 27.76 -7.61 6.47
C PHE A 189 28.52 -8.93 6.26
N GLN A 190 27.90 -10.07 6.61
CA GLN A 190 28.48 -11.40 6.55
C GLN A 190 28.39 -11.96 5.13
N ILE A 191 29.33 -11.53 4.27
CA ILE A 191 29.30 -11.78 2.83
C ILE A 191 29.30 -13.27 2.49
N GLU A 192 30.14 -14.06 3.13
CA GLU A 192 30.29 -15.48 2.80
C GLU A 192 29.05 -16.29 3.22
N ASP A 193 28.43 -15.96 4.36
CA ASP A 193 27.19 -16.59 4.81
C ASP A 193 26.04 -16.23 3.87
N PHE A 194 26.00 -14.99 3.40
CA PHE A 194 25.01 -14.53 2.40
C PHE A 194 25.18 -15.27 1.07
N ARG A 195 26.42 -15.36 0.55
CA ARG A 195 26.73 -16.11 -0.68
C ARG A 195 26.37 -17.59 -0.55
N HIS A 196 26.67 -18.20 0.59
CA HIS A 196 26.29 -19.60 0.86
C HIS A 196 24.78 -19.78 0.81
N SER A 197 24.02 -18.88 1.41
CA SER A 197 22.54 -18.92 1.39
C SER A 197 21.98 -18.70 -0.02
N VAL A 198 22.56 -17.78 -0.81
CA VAL A 198 22.20 -17.59 -2.22
C VAL A 198 22.39 -18.88 -3.00
N ARG A 199 23.52 -19.57 -2.81
CA ARG A 199 23.82 -20.85 -3.44
C ARG A 199 22.80 -21.92 -3.07
N LEU A 200 22.49 -22.07 -1.78
CA LEU A 200 21.50 -23.04 -1.31
C LEU A 200 20.11 -22.77 -1.88
N TRP A 201 19.65 -21.51 -1.85
CA TRP A 201 18.34 -21.14 -2.37
C TRP A 201 18.25 -21.28 -3.89
N THR A 202 19.31 -20.94 -4.64
CA THR A 202 19.36 -21.17 -6.08
C THR A 202 19.20 -22.65 -6.41
N THR A 203 19.92 -23.52 -5.68
CA THR A 203 19.82 -24.98 -5.84
C THR A 203 18.42 -25.49 -5.45
N THR A 204 17.85 -24.98 -4.35
CA THR A 204 16.51 -25.39 -3.89
C THR A 204 15.43 -24.99 -4.90
N LEU A 205 15.50 -23.77 -5.44
CA LEU A 205 14.57 -23.29 -6.47
C LEU A 205 14.71 -24.12 -7.76
N GLU A 206 15.92 -24.48 -8.18
CA GLU A 206 16.15 -25.34 -9.34
C GLU A 206 15.52 -26.72 -9.15
N ILE A 207 15.66 -27.32 -7.96
CA ILE A 207 14.99 -28.58 -7.63
C ILE A 207 13.47 -28.42 -7.71
N SER A 208 12.94 -27.30 -7.22
CA SER A 208 11.50 -27.04 -7.20
C SER A 208 10.89 -26.93 -8.60
N VAL A 209 11.65 -26.51 -9.63
CA VAL A 209 11.17 -26.50 -11.03
C VAL A 209 10.75 -27.89 -11.49
N LEU A 210 11.47 -28.94 -11.10
CA LEU A 210 11.14 -30.33 -11.44
C LEU A 210 9.97 -30.88 -10.62
N MET A 211 9.74 -30.35 -9.42
CA MET A 211 8.73 -30.83 -8.48
C MET A 211 7.41 -30.05 -8.57
N ALA A 212 7.42 -28.91 -9.25
CA ALA A 212 6.25 -28.05 -9.37
C ALA A 212 5.16 -28.68 -10.24
N GLN A 213 3.91 -28.36 -9.89
CA GLN A 213 2.74 -28.65 -10.73
C GLN A 213 2.28 -27.35 -11.37
N PHE A 214 2.04 -27.38 -12.67
CA PHE A 214 1.67 -26.23 -13.45
C PHE A 214 0.21 -26.34 -13.95
N PRO A 215 -0.49 -25.21 -14.15
CA PRO A 215 -1.91 -25.23 -14.53
C PRO A 215 -2.17 -25.70 -15.96
N SER A 216 -1.15 -25.68 -16.84
CA SER A 216 -1.27 -26.13 -18.24
C SER A 216 0.02 -26.82 -18.71
N GLU A 217 -0.08 -27.62 -19.76
CA GLU A 217 1.06 -28.30 -20.40
C GLU A 217 2.04 -27.30 -21.02
N SER A 218 1.55 -26.21 -21.63
CA SER A 218 2.41 -25.18 -22.20
C SER A 218 3.29 -24.51 -21.15
N ILE A 219 2.72 -24.16 -19.98
CA ILE A 219 3.46 -23.57 -18.86
C ILE A 219 4.46 -24.59 -18.27
N ALA A 220 4.07 -25.85 -18.13
CA ALA A 220 4.98 -26.90 -17.66
C ALA A 220 6.18 -27.05 -18.60
N LYS A 221 5.92 -27.04 -19.91
CA LYS A 221 6.98 -27.15 -20.93
C LYS A 221 7.89 -25.91 -20.92
N GLY A 222 7.34 -24.71 -20.96
CA GLY A 222 8.11 -23.45 -20.94
C GLY A 222 8.95 -23.35 -19.66
N SER A 223 8.38 -23.70 -18.51
CA SER A 223 9.10 -23.69 -17.24
C SER A 223 10.24 -24.73 -17.21
N TYR A 224 10.07 -25.89 -17.83
CA TYR A 224 11.12 -26.89 -17.96
C TYR A 224 12.21 -26.47 -18.96
N ASP A 225 11.82 -25.91 -20.11
CA ASP A 225 12.76 -25.55 -21.17
C ASP A 225 13.69 -24.39 -20.77
N TYR A 226 13.21 -23.43 -19.95
CA TYR A 226 13.97 -22.23 -19.55
C TYR A 226 14.38 -22.20 -18.08
N ARG A 227 13.73 -22.97 -17.21
CA ARG A 227 14.09 -23.17 -15.80
C ARG A 227 14.27 -21.85 -15.04
N THR A 228 13.31 -20.95 -15.18
CA THR A 228 13.35 -19.62 -14.58
C THR A 228 13.12 -19.65 -13.08
N LEU A 229 13.96 -18.95 -12.34
CA LEU A 229 13.91 -18.79 -10.89
C LEU A 229 13.69 -17.33 -10.52
N GLY A 230 13.17 -17.10 -9.30
CA GLY A 230 12.92 -15.79 -8.75
C GLY A 230 13.47 -15.62 -7.35
N LEU A 231 14.80 -15.70 -7.19
CA LEU A 231 15.45 -15.41 -5.93
C LEU A 231 15.55 -13.90 -5.72
N GLY A 232 15.09 -13.42 -4.57
CA GLY A 232 15.17 -12.04 -4.14
C GLY A 232 15.59 -11.89 -2.68
N TYR A 233 15.39 -10.70 -2.14
CA TYR A 233 15.64 -10.39 -0.73
C TYR A 233 14.60 -9.38 -0.19
N CYS A 234 14.62 -9.21 1.13
CA CYS A 234 13.89 -8.15 1.85
C CYS A 234 14.82 -7.47 2.86
N ASN A 235 14.36 -6.38 3.45
CA ASN A 235 15.04 -5.64 4.52
C ASN A 235 16.26 -4.81 4.10
N ILE A 236 16.36 -4.35 2.84
CA ILE A 236 17.43 -3.41 2.48
C ILE A 236 17.23 -2.06 3.20
N GLY A 237 15.99 -1.53 3.25
CA GLY A 237 15.70 -0.27 3.95
C GLY A 237 15.98 -0.35 5.44
N SER A 238 15.59 -1.45 6.09
CA SER A 238 15.90 -1.69 7.51
C SER A 238 17.41 -1.86 7.73
N LEU A 239 18.11 -2.59 6.87
CA LEU A 239 19.57 -2.76 6.94
C LEU A 239 20.30 -1.43 6.89
N LEU A 240 19.93 -0.52 5.98
CA LEU A 240 20.53 0.81 5.87
C LEU A 240 20.30 1.63 7.14
N MET A 241 19.11 1.59 7.71
CA MET A 241 18.82 2.25 9.01
C MET A 241 19.72 1.67 10.12
N HIS A 242 19.84 0.36 10.25
CA HIS A 242 20.76 -0.28 11.22
C HIS A 242 22.21 0.13 11.02
N MET A 243 22.62 0.39 9.79
CA MET A 243 23.95 0.91 9.46
C MET A 243 24.11 2.40 9.77
N GLY A 244 23.04 3.11 10.14
CA GLY A 244 23.03 4.57 10.31
C GLY A 244 23.23 5.32 8.99
N ILE A 245 22.70 4.80 7.89
CA ILE A 245 22.84 5.37 6.54
C ILE A 245 21.45 5.78 6.05
N PRO A 246 21.24 7.05 5.64
CA PRO A 246 20.00 7.47 5.01
C PRO A 246 19.69 6.67 3.76
N TYR A 247 18.41 6.36 3.53
CA TYR A 247 17.98 5.60 2.34
C TYR A 247 18.30 6.32 1.03
N ASP A 248 18.32 7.64 1.01
CA ASP A 248 18.60 8.51 -0.13
C ASP A 248 20.09 8.92 -0.28
N ASP A 249 20.99 8.33 0.51
CA ASP A 249 22.42 8.56 0.42
C ASP A 249 23.04 7.75 -0.74
N GLU A 250 24.03 8.33 -1.43
CA GLU A 250 24.78 7.60 -2.48
C GLU A 250 25.47 6.33 -1.98
N ARG A 251 25.81 6.25 -0.69
CA ARG A 251 26.34 5.02 -0.05
C ARG A 251 25.27 3.93 0.01
N ALA A 252 24.02 4.32 0.27
CA ALA A 252 22.89 3.41 0.31
C ALA A 252 22.67 2.76 -1.07
N TYR A 253 22.69 3.55 -2.14
CA TYR A 253 22.57 3.03 -3.50
C TYR A 253 23.74 2.10 -3.86
N ALA A 254 24.97 2.47 -3.50
CA ALA A 254 26.14 1.64 -3.76
C ALA A 254 26.10 0.30 -2.98
N ILE A 255 25.66 0.29 -1.73
CA ILE A 255 25.49 -0.91 -0.90
C ILE A 255 24.38 -1.79 -1.48
N CYS A 256 23.22 -1.21 -1.82
CA CYS A 256 22.11 -1.93 -2.44
C CYS A 256 22.55 -2.60 -3.75
N GLY A 257 23.22 -1.85 -4.63
CA GLY A 257 23.76 -2.37 -5.88
C GLY A 257 24.76 -3.50 -5.65
N ALA A 258 25.67 -3.37 -4.68
CA ALA A 258 26.66 -4.40 -4.38
C ALA A 258 26.04 -5.68 -3.81
N ILE A 259 25.12 -5.59 -2.85
CA ILE A 259 24.40 -6.76 -2.29
C ILE A 259 23.59 -7.46 -3.38
N THR A 260 22.87 -6.70 -4.22
CA THR A 260 22.10 -7.24 -5.36
C THR A 260 23.03 -7.92 -6.37
N SER A 261 24.18 -7.30 -6.64
CA SER A 261 25.21 -7.82 -7.53
C SER A 261 25.81 -9.15 -7.02
N ILE A 262 26.10 -9.26 -5.72
CA ILE A 262 26.55 -10.50 -5.08
C ILE A 262 25.46 -11.57 -5.23
N MET A 263 24.20 -11.26 -4.93
CA MET A 263 23.10 -12.22 -5.03
C MET A 263 22.97 -12.79 -6.46
N CYS A 264 22.88 -11.93 -7.45
CA CYS A 264 22.64 -12.35 -8.83
C CYS A 264 23.89 -13.05 -9.41
N GLY A 265 25.09 -12.50 -9.17
CA GLY A 265 26.34 -13.08 -9.64
C GLY A 265 26.60 -14.47 -9.04
N GLU A 266 26.40 -14.64 -7.72
CA GLU A 266 26.52 -15.94 -7.05
C GLU A 266 25.45 -16.93 -7.53
N SER A 267 24.21 -16.47 -7.77
CA SER A 267 23.13 -17.30 -8.29
C SER A 267 23.45 -17.81 -9.70
N TYR A 268 23.97 -16.96 -10.60
CA TYR A 268 24.40 -17.40 -11.93
C TYR A 268 25.66 -18.27 -11.92
N ALA A 269 26.62 -17.98 -11.03
CA ALA A 269 27.78 -18.89 -10.84
C ALA A 269 27.33 -20.28 -10.37
N THR A 270 26.34 -20.35 -9.47
CA THR A 270 25.74 -21.62 -9.03
C THR A 270 24.98 -22.29 -10.17
N SER A 271 24.27 -21.52 -10.99
CA SER A 271 23.57 -22.03 -12.18
C SER A 271 24.55 -22.62 -13.22
N ALA A 272 25.70 -21.99 -13.43
CA ALA A 272 26.76 -22.53 -14.30
C ALA A 272 27.41 -23.79 -13.72
N GLU A 273 27.66 -23.81 -12.41
CA GLU A 273 28.16 -25.02 -11.73
C GLU A 273 27.15 -26.17 -11.84
N MET A 274 25.85 -25.93 -11.69
CA MET A 274 24.84 -26.97 -11.92
C MET A 274 24.83 -27.42 -13.40
N ALA A 275 25.04 -26.49 -14.34
CA ALA A 275 25.12 -26.83 -15.75
C ALA A 275 26.31 -27.73 -16.09
N SER A 276 27.44 -27.57 -15.40
CA SER A 276 28.62 -28.46 -15.60
C SER A 276 28.35 -29.95 -15.29
N VAL A 277 27.36 -30.24 -14.44
CA VAL A 277 26.98 -31.58 -14.01
C VAL A 277 25.71 -32.08 -14.72
N LEU A 278 24.71 -31.22 -14.86
CA LEU A 278 23.36 -31.57 -15.33
C LEU A 278 23.09 -31.12 -16.77
N GLY A 279 24.02 -30.39 -17.38
CA GLY A 279 23.83 -29.69 -18.64
C GLY A 279 23.07 -28.35 -18.47
N PRO A 280 23.22 -27.45 -19.43
CA PRO A 280 22.47 -26.17 -19.42
C PRO A 280 20.94 -26.40 -19.57
N PHE A 281 20.15 -25.31 -19.49
CA PHE A 281 18.72 -25.43 -19.76
C PHE A 281 18.48 -25.87 -21.23
N PRO A 282 17.38 -26.61 -21.52
CA PRO A 282 17.20 -27.25 -22.83
C PRO A 282 17.34 -26.35 -24.05
N ASP A 283 16.89 -25.10 -23.96
CA ASP A 283 16.91 -24.15 -25.07
C ASP A 283 18.13 -23.19 -25.04
N TYR A 284 19.18 -23.54 -24.30
CA TYR A 284 20.36 -22.70 -24.12
C TYR A 284 21.16 -22.49 -25.42
N GLU A 285 21.40 -23.53 -26.19
CA GLU A 285 22.36 -23.51 -27.30
C GLU A 285 22.05 -22.38 -28.32
N ARG A 286 20.78 -22.20 -28.70
CA ARG A 286 20.41 -21.16 -29.65
C ARG A 286 20.40 -19.75 -29.05
N ASN A 287 20.38 -19.63 -27.71
CA ASN A 287 20.36 -18.38 -26.98
C ASN A 287 21.70 -18.04 -26.31
N ALA A 288 22.72 -18.88 -26.45
CA ALA A 288 23.97 -18.80 -25.69
C ALA A 288 24.65 -17.43 -25.79
N GLU A 289 24.81 -16.89 -27.00
CA GLU A 289 25.47 -15.58 -27.20
C GLU A 289 24.65 -14.42 -26.60
N HIS A 290 23.32 -14.47 -26.69
CA HIS A 290 22.43 -13.47 -26.08
C HIS A 290 22.54 -13.51 -24.55
N MET A 291 22.56 -14.70 -23.98
CA MET A 291 22.72 -14.88 -22.54
C MET A 291 24.10 -14.39 -22.07
N LEU A 292 25.17 -14.77 -22.74
CA LEU A 292 26.52 -14.31 -22.41
C LEU A 292 26.67 -12.79 -22.56
N LYS A 293 26.02 -12.18 -23.57
CA LYS A 293 25.96 -10.71 -23.72
C LYS A 293 25.34 -10.06 -22.47
N VAL A 294 24.23 -10.60 -21.96
CA VAL A 294 23.58 -10.08 -20.76
C VAL A 294 24.49 -10.27 -19.55
N MET A 295 25.15 -11.42 -19.39
CA MET A 295 26.10 -11.65 -18.28
C MET A 295 27.30 -10.68 -18.34
N ARG A 296 27.85 -10.41 -19.54
CA ARG A 296 28.90 -9.39 -19.72
C ARG A 296 28.41 -8.00 -19.32
N ASN A 297 27.16 -7.62 -19.62
CA ASN A 297 26.59 -6.35 -19.24
C ASN A 297 26.38 -6.24 -17.70
N HIS A 298 25.88 -7.28 -17.04
CA HIS A 298 25.81 -7.33 -15.57
C HIS A 298 27.20 -7.16 -14.92
N ARG A 299 28.21 -7.86 -15.45
CA ARG A 299 29.59 -7.71 -14.98
C ARG A 299 30.13 -6.29 -15.17
N ARG A 300 29.89 -5.66 -16.34
CA ARG A 300 30.29 -4.27 -16.60
C ARG A 300 29.67 -3.31 -15.61
N ALA A 301 28.40 -3.49 -15.25
CA ALA A 301 27.74 -2.68 -14.24
C ALA A 301 28.40 -2.84 -12.85
N ALA A 302 28.84 -4.03 -12.47
CA ALA A 302 29.58 -4.26 -11.21
C ALA A 302 30.96 -3.56 -11.20
N TYR A 303 31.54 -3.35 -12.38
CA TYR A 303 32.80 -2.62 -12.55
C TYR A 303 32.64 -1.13 -12.80
N ASP A 304 31.40 -0.62 -12.88
CA ASP A 304 31.07 0.77 -13.24
C ASP A 304 31.74 1.16 -14.56
N ALA A 305 31.59 0.29 -15.57
CA ALA A 305 32.23 0.46 -16.87
C ALA A 305 31.67 1.65 -17.65
N PRO A 306 32.47 2.27 -18.53
CA PRO A 306 31.99 3.34 -19.40
C PRO A 306 30.81 2.90 -20.27
N VAL A 307 29.89 3.83 -20.57
CA VAL A 307 28.67 3.58 -21.37
C VAL A 307 29.00 2.90 -22.72
N SER A 308 30.13 3.26 -23.32
CA SER A 308 30.58 2.70 -24.63
C SER A 308 30.94 1.21 -24.60
N GLU A 309 31.10 0.60 -23.43
CA GLU A 309 31.44 -0.81 -23.29
C GLU A 309 30.21 -1.73 -23.22
N TYR A 310 29.01 -1.18 -22.93
CA TYR A 310 27.81 -1.99 -22.85
C TYR A 310 27.34 -2.44 -24.24
N GLU A 311 26.95 -3.71 -24.32
CA GLU A 311 26.55 -4.35 -25.58
C GLU A 311 25.02 -4.22 -25.78
N GLY A 312 24.61 -3.48 -26.83
CA GLY A 312 23.22 -3.44 -27.30
C GLY A 312 22.24 -2.85 -26.29
N LEU A 313 22.66 -1.89 -25.51
CA LEU A 313 21.81 -1.11 -24.58
C LEU A 313 21.63 0.31 -25.11
N THR A 314 20.38 0.77 -25.14
CA THR A 314 20.03 2.16 -25.50
C THR A 314 20.01 3.07 -24.29
N VAL A 315 19.69 2.53 -23.12
CA VAL A 315 19.72 3.25 -21.83
C VAL A 315 20.82 2.63 -20.97
N PRO A 316 21.83 3.42 -20.54
CA PRO A 316 22.92 2.89 -19.72
C PRO A 316 22.43 2.59 -18.29
N PRO A 317 22.91 1.49 -17.68
CA PRO A 317 22.61 1.18 -16.30
C PRO A 317 23.38 2.05 -15.31
N MET A 318 22.89 2.13 -14.07
CA MET A 318 23.63 2.69 -12.94
C MET A 318 24.65 1.64 -12.44
N GLY A 319 25.96 1.89 -12.60
CA GLY A 319 27.01 1.03 -12.06
C GLY A 319 27.22 1.20 -10.54
N ILE A 320 27.99 0.31 -9.93
CA ILE A 320 28.33 0.42 -8.50
C ILE A 320 29.37 1.50 -8.30
N ASN A 321 28.99 2.60 -7.64
CA ASN A 321 29.94 3.68 -7.32
C ASN A 321 31.03 3.19 -6.36
N SER A 322 32.22 2.91 -6.89
CA SER A 322 33.34 2.35 -6.14
C SER A 322 33.88 3.27 -5.03
N LYS A 323 33.60 4.58 -5.08
CA LYS A 323 34.03 5.54 -4.06
C LYS A 323 33.09 5.56 -2.84
N LYS A 324 31.87 5.06 -3.01
CA LYS A 324 30.81 5.06 -1.99
C LYS A 324 30.52 3.66 -1.42
N CYS A 325 30.88 2.63 -2.16
CA CYS A 325 30.68 1.24 -1.76
C CYS A 325 31.77 0.78 -0.77
N PRO A 326 31.44 0.06 0.31
CA PRO A 326 32.40 -0.66 1.13
C PRO A 326 33.23 -1.60 0.25
N LYS A 327 34.57 -1.60 0.49
CA LYS A 327 35.51 -2.30 -0.39
C LYS A 327 35.26 -3.81 -0.44
N ASP A 328 34.95 -4.44 0.68
CA ASP A 328 34.67 -5.86 0.80
C ASP A 328 33.42 -6.27 0.00
N LEU A 329 32.36 -5.50 0.07
CA LEU A 329 31.15 -5.69 -0.75
C LEU A 329 31.43 -5.53 -2.24
N LEU A 330 32.21 -4.50 -2.61
CA LEU A 330 32.57 -4.24 -4.00
C LEU A 330 33.43 -5.38 -4.60
N ASP A 331 34.44 -5.81 -3.85
CA ASP A 331 35.34 -6.90 -4.28
C ASP A 331 34.56 -8.22 -4.43
N ALA A 332 33.65 -8.51 -3.51
CA ALA A 332 32.77 -9.70 -3.59
C ALA A 332 31.80 -9.63 -4.79
N ALA A 333 31.17 -8.46 -5.02
CA ALA A 333 30.28 -8.25 -6.15
C ALA A 333 30.96 -8.53 -7.48
N ARG A 334 32.15 -8.00 -7.67
CA ARG A 334 32.97 -8.23 -8.88
C ARG A 334 33.40 -9.68 -9.03
N SER A 335 33.88 -10.31 -7.94
CA SER A 335 34.30 -11.70 -7.95
C SER A 335 33.19 -12.67 -8.31
N CYS A 336 31.96 -12.44 -7.84
CA CYS A 336 30.82 -13.28 -8.20
C CYS A 336 30.54 -13.25 -9.71
N TRP A 337 30.57 -12.06 -10.33
CA TRP A 337 30.35 -11.95 -11.78
C TRP A 337 31.52 -12.46 -12.62
N ASP A 338 32.77 -12.28 -12.16
CA ASP A 338 33.94 -12.88 -12.82
C ASP A 338 33.81 -14.40 -12.90
N ARG A 339 33.41 -15.03 -11.78
CA ARG A 339 33.18 -16.47 -11.73
C ARG A 339 31.96 -16.89 -12.58
N ALA A 340 30.83 -16.18 -12.46
CA ALA A 340 29.62 -16.48 -13.23
C ALA A 340 29.87 -16.45 -14.74
N LEU A 341 30.64 -15.46 -15.23
CA LEU A 341 30.96 -15.35 -16.64
C LEU A 341 31.95 -16.43 -17.07
N MET A 342 33.02 -16.68 -16.32
CA MET A 342 34.02 -17.73 -16.62
C MET A 342 33.38 -19.10 -16.71
N ASP A 343 32.61 -19.50 -15.68
CA ASP A 343 31.97 -20.81 -15.62
C ASP A 343 30.84 -20.92 -16.68
N GLY A 344 30.12 -19.78 -16.95
CA GLY A 344 29.08 -19.72 -17.94
C GLY A 344 29.58 -19.83 -19.38
N GLU A 345 30.77 -19.31 -19.69
CA GLU A 345 31.42 -19.46 -21.00
C GLU A 345 31.87 -20.93 -21.25
N GLU A 346 32.23 -21.67 -20.17
CA GLU A 346 32.68 -23.06 -20.27
C GLU A 346 31.51 -24.06 -20.30
N TYR A 347 30.51 -23.87 -19.41
CA TYR A 347 29.46 -24.88 -19.19
C TYR A 347 28.05 -24.43 -19.59
N GLY A 348 27.85 -23.17 -19.95
CA GLY A 348 26.52 -22.57 -20.09
C GLY A 348 25.86 -22.37 -18.71
N PHE A 349 24.52 -22.14 -18.74
CA PHE A 349 23.74 -21.90 -17.52
C PHE A 349 22.58 -22.88 -17.40
N ARG A 350 22.30 -23.35 -16.18
CA ARG A 350 21.15 -24.22 -15.89
C ARG A 350 19.82 -23.46 -15.93
N ASN A 351 19.82 -22.14 -15.74
CA ASN A 351 18.65 -21.31 -15.60
C ASN A 351 18.75 -20.08 -16.51
N ALA A 352 17.72 -19.81 -17.31
CA ALA A 352 17.65 -18.64 -18.18
C ALA A 352 17.48 -17.33 -17.39
N GLN A 353 16.84 -17.39 -16.22
CA GLN A 353 16.66 -16.30 -15.27
C GLN A 353 16.83 -16.85 -13.84
N THR A 354 17.46 -16.09 -12.94
CA THR A 354 17.69 -16.56 -11.55
C THR A 354 17.12 -15.64 -10.49
N THR A 355 17.04 -14.34 -10.72
CA THR A 355 16.71 -13.35 -9.70
C THR A 355 15.59 -12.41 -10.10
N VAL A 356 14.76 -12.05 -9.12
CA VAL A 356 13.77 -10.97 -9.16
C VAL A 356 13.74 -10.30 -7.78
N ILE A 357 13.23 -9.08 -7.67
CA ILE A 357 12.81 -8.54 -6.38
C ILE A 357 11.29 -8.56 -6.32
N ALA A 358 10.75 -9.60 -5.71
CA ALA A 358 9.31 -9.73 -5.45
C ALA A 358 8.87 -8.79 -4.31
N PRO A 359 7.56 -8.48 -4.19
CA PRO A 359 7.05 -7.67 -3.08
C PRO A 359 7.39 -8.22 -1.69
N THR A 360 7.49 -9.54 -1.54
CA THR A 360 7.78 -10.21 -0.25
C THR A 360 6.78 -9.82 0.85
N GLY A 361 5.49 -9.67 0.50
CA GLY A 361 4.44 -9.22 1.42
C GLY A 361 4.14 -10.24 2.52
N THR A 362 3.30 -11.24 2.22
CA THR A 362 2.85 -12.25 3.20
C THR A 362 4.01 -13.07 3.77
N ILE A 363 4.97 -13.52 2.94
CA ILE A 363 6.15 -14.26 3.44
C ILE A 363 7.08 -13.36 4.27
N GLY A 364 7.14 -12.06 3.98
CA GLY A 364 7.87 -11.07 4.79
C GLY A 364 7.33 -11.01 6.22
N LEU A 365 6.02 -11.05 6.40
CA LEU A 365 5.39 -11.12 7.73
C LEU A 365 5.82 -12.37 8.50
N VAL A 366 5.84 -13.54 7.85
CA VAL A 366 6.30 -14.80 8.46
C VAL A 366 7.79 -14.74 8.84
N MET A 367 8.62 -14.07 8.01
CA MET A 367 10.06 -13.91 8.28
C MET A 367 10.37 -12.78 9.28
N GLY A 368 9.37 -12.06 9.77
CA GLY A 368 9.59 -10.87 10.61
C GLY A 368 10.35 -9.75 9.88
N ALA A 369 10.11 -9.60 8.57
CA ALA A 369 10.73 -8.53 7.80
C ALA A 369 10.12 -7.18 8.15
N ASP A 370 10.96 -6.18 8.42
CA ASP A 370 10.53 -4.80 8.67
C ASP A 370 10.25 -4.05 7.36
N THR A 371 11.06 -4.31 6.32
CA THR A 371 10.87 -3.75 4.98
C THR A 371 10.88 -4.82 3.91
N THR A 372 10.02 -4.66 2.91
CA THR A 372 9.82 -5.64 1.84
C THR A 372 10.63 -5.27 0.61
N GLY A 373 11.23 -6.26 -0.07
CA GLY A 373 12.03 -6.01 -1.28
C GLY A 373 13.08 -4.92 -1.08
N VAL A 374 13.06 -3.92 -1.95
CA VAL A 374 13.91 -2.71 -1.89
C VAL A 374 13.16 -1.50 -1.30
N GLU A 375 12.05 -1.72 -0.61
CA GLU A 375 11.30 -0.63 0.03
C GLU A 375 12.06 -0.06 1.24
N PRO A 376 11.90 1.25 1.53
CA PRO A 376 12.35 1.84 2.78
C PRO A 376 11.40 1.47 3.92
N GLN A 377 11.71 1.92 5.13
CA GLN A 377 10.75 1.88 6.23
C GLN A 377 9.49 2.66 5.88
N PHE A 378 8.34 2.07 6.20
CA PHE A 378 7.06 2.75 6.00
C PHE A 378 6.77 3.74 7.13
N SER A 379 7.03 3.33 8.38
CA SER A 379 6.82 4.14 9.58
C SER A 379 7.79 3.70 10.69
N LEU A 380 8.13 4.61 11.60
CA LEU A 380 8.96 4.32 12.79
C LEU A 380 8.20 3.54 13.86
N VAL A 381 6.86 3.65 13.87
CA VAL A 381 5.97 2.92 14.78
C VAL A 381 5.08 2.00 13.97
N GLN A 382 5.05 0.72 14.34
CA GLN A 382 4.23 -0.30 13.70
C GLN A 382 3.10 -0.74 14.63
N TYR A 383 1.94 -0.99 14.05
CA TYR A 383 0.78 -1.55 14.73
C TYR A 383 0.61 -3.01 14.31
N LYS A 384 0.69 -3.94 15.27
CA LYS A 384 0.45 -5.36 15.02
C LYS A 384 -0.87 -5.80 15.65
N THR A 385 -1.79 -6.28 14.84
CA THR A 385 -3.04 -6.87 15.33
C THR A 385 -2.75 -8.26 15.89
N LEU A 386 -3.18 -8.51 17.12
CA LEU A 386 -2.99 -9.78 17.81
C LEU A 386 -4.09 -10.78 17.42
N ALA A 387 -3.76 -12.07 17.38
CA ALA A 387 -4.70 -13.15 17.03
C ALA A 387 -5.93 -13.25 17.94
N GLY A 388 -5.86 -12.72 19.17
CA GLY A 388 -6.95 -12.67 20.15
C GLY A 388 -7.77 -11.37 20.15
N GLY A 389 -7.54 -10.49 19.18
CA GLY A 389 -8.03 -9.11 19.19
C GLY A 389 -7.06 -8.19 19.95
N GLY A 390 -7.18 -6.87 19.69
CA GLY A 390 -6.25 -5.88 20.20
C GLY A 390 -5.10 -5.60 19.23
N SER A 391 -4.42 -4.48 19.43
CA SER A 391 -3.28 -4.05 18.62
C SER A 391 -2.10 -3.71 19.53
N LEU A 392 -0.92 -4.16 19.15
CA LEU A 392 0.34 -3.85 19.83
C LEU A 392 1.11 -2.80 19.02
N ARG A 393 1.49 -1.70 19.68
CA ARG A 393 2.41 -0.69 19.12
C ARG A 393 3.84 -1.11 19.41
N ILE A 394 4.67 -1.11 18.39
CA ILE A 394 6.09 -1.48 18.50
C ILE A 394 6.92 -0.43 17.77
N ILE A 395 7.96 0.07 18.41
CA ILE A 395 8.98 0.87 17.71
C ILE A 395 9.76 -0.03 16.77
N ASN A 396 10.11 0.49 15.62
CA ASN A 396 10.96 -0.23 14.68
C ASN A 396 12.34 -0.51 15.32
N HIS A 397 12.76 -1.77 15.28
CA HIS A 397 14.04 -2.21 15.88
C HIS A 397 15.26 -1.54 15.26
N GLY A 398 15.15 -0.99 14.06
CA GLY A 398 16.20 -0.19 13.44
C GLY A 398 16.50 1.10 14.18
N VAL A 399 15.53 1.69 14.91
CA VAL A 399 15.71 2.99 15.59
C VAL A 399 16.77 2.89 16.69
N PRO A 400 16.66 2.04 17.72
CA PRO A 400 17.70 1.96 18.77
C PRO A 400 19.05 1.55 18.22
N ASN A 401 19.11 0.64 17.24
CA ASN A 401 20.36 0.22 16.62
C ASN A 401 21.04 1.34 15.82
N ALA A 402 20.25 2.13 15.08
CA ALA A 402 20.75 3.31 14.37
C ALA A 402 21.27 4.37 15.34
N LEU A 403 20.56 4.67 16.43
CA LEU A 403 21.00 5.61 17.46
C LEU A 403 22.32 5.17 18.09
N SER A 404 22.44 3.90 18.45
CA SER A 404 23.70 3.32 18.94
C SER A 404 24.83 3.47 17.91
N ARG A 405 24.56 3.17 16.63
CA ARG A 405 25.52 3.28 15.54
C ARG A 405 25.98 4.73 15.30
N LEU A 406 25.09 5.71 15.50
CA LEU A 406 25.35 7.14 15.39
C LEU A 406 26.04 7.73 16.62
N GLY A 407 26.26 6.93 17.69
CA GLY A 407 27.03 7.29 18.86
C GLY A 407 26.22 7.96 19.99
N TYR A 408 24.90 7.78 20.00
CA TYR A 408 24.07 8.21 21.13
C TYR A 408 24.28 7.29 22.34
N SER A 409 24.22 7.85 23.55
CA SER A 409 24.25 7.06 24.78
C SER A 409 22.93 6.28 24.96
N GLU A 410 22.95 5.24 25.80
CA GLU A 410 21.75 4.48 26.13
C GLU A 410 20.65 5.39 26.73
N SER A 411 21.03 6.36 27.56
CA SER A 411 20.09 7.33 28.15
C SER A 411 19.48 8.25 27.10
N ASP A 412 20.26 8.69 26.09
CA ASP A 412 19.72 9.53 25.00
C ASP A 412 18.81 8.71 24.10
N SER A 413 19.18 7.47 23.79
CA SER A 413 18.36 6.57 22.98
C SER A 413 17.00 6.31 23.65
N LEU A 414 17.00 6.01 24.96
CA LEU A 414 15.75 5.81 25.71
C LEU A 414 14.87 7.06 25.72
N ALA A 415 15.46 8.25 25.86
CA ALA A 415 14.70 9.51 25.82
C ALA A 415 14.08 9.77 24.44
N ILE A 416 14.79 9.44 23.35
CA ILE A 416 14.29 9.53 21.98
C ILE A 416 13.18 8.51 21.75
N GLU A 417 13.35 7.26 22.19
CA GLU A 417 12.34 6.21 22.07
C GLU A 417 11.08 6.56 22.88
N GLU A 418 11.22 7.10 24.07
CA GLU A 418 10.11 7.58 24.91
C GLU A 418 9.38 8.76 24.24
N TYR A 419 10.09 9.65 23.55
CA TYR A 419 9.48 10.71 22.75
C TYR A 419 8.63 10.14 21.61
N ILE A 420 9.12 9.12 20.90
CA ILE A 420 8.40 8.48 19.79
C ILE A 420 7.18 7.69 20.29
N MET A 421 7.34 6.90 21.34
CA MET A 421 6.34 5.91 21.81
C MET A 421 5.42 6.43 22.92
N GLY A 422 5.82 7.51 23.59
CA GLY A 422 5.19 8.05 24.79
C GLY A 422 5.59 7.32 26.07
N THR A 423 5.40 8.03 27.18
CA THR A 423 5.79 7.55 28.52
C THR A 423 4.92 6.41 29.03
N LYS A 424 3.68 6.29 28.52
CA LYS A 424 2.64 5.38 29.05
C LYS A 424 2.35 5.54 30.54
N ARG A 425 2.65 6.72 31.09
CA ARG A 425 2.46 7.06 32.50
C ARG A 425 1.67 8.36 32.65
N LEU A 426 0.71 8.36 33.57
CA LEU A 426 -0.04 9.56 33.95
C LEU A 426 0.76 10.43 34.92
N SER A 427 1.58 9.79 35.76
CA SER A 427 2.30 10.46 36.88
C SER A 427 3.24 11.57 36.42
N ASP A 428 3.85 11.45 35.27
CA ASP A 428 4.90 12.32 34.75
C ASP A 428 4.40 13.30 33.69
N CYS A 429 3.07 13.38 33.47
CA CYS A 429 2.48 14.21 32.43
C CYS A 429 2.28 15.66 32.90
N PRO A 430 3.03 16.66 32.39
CA PRO A 430 2.93 18.04 32.82
C PRO A 430 1.57 18.70 32.54
N SER A 431 0.95 18.34 31.40
CA SER A 431 -0.33 18.92 30.95
C SER A 431 -1.53 18.27 31.63
N LEU A 432 -1.36 17.11 32.28
CA LEU A 432 -2.40 16.40 33.01
C LEU A 432 -1.93 16.10 34.44
N PRO A 433 -1.84 17.10 35.32
CA PRO A 433 -1.39 16.87 36.70
C PRO A 433 -2.33 15.91 37.44
N VAL A 434 -1.78 14.81 38.00
CA VAL A 434 -2.53 13.81 38.75
C VAL A 434 -3.35 14.45 39.88
N GLN A 435 -2.85 15.54 40.45
CA GLN A 435 -3.56 16.30 41.49
C GLN A 435 -4.91 16.83 41.01
N ARG A 436 -5.01 17.29 39.76
CA ARG A 436 -6.25 17.79 39.16
C ARG A 436 -7.28 16.65 38.94
N LEU A 437 -6.82 15.47 38.57
CA LEU A 437 -7.67 14.29 38.50
C LEU A 437 -8.19 13.88 39.87
N LYS A 438 -7.34 13.94 40.92
CA LYS A 438 -7.76 13.68 42.30
C LYS A 438 -8.79 14.68 42.80
N GLU A 439 -8.66 15.95 42.42
CA GLU A 439 -9.64 16.99 42.74
C GLU A 439 -10.99 16.76 42.05
N ALA A 440 -10.99 16.15 40.89
CA ALA A 440 -12.19 15.69 40.16
C ALA A 440 -12.77 14.36 40.70
N GLY A 441 -12.14 13.75 41.70
CA GLY A 441 -12.66 12.56 42.39
C GLY A 441 -12.01 11.24 41.99
N PHE A 442 -10.98 11.24 41.14
CA PHE A 442 -10.23 10.03 40.83
C PHE A 442 -9.34 9.61 41.99
N ASP A 443 -9.54 8.43 42.54
CA ASP A 443 -8.69 7.88 43.59
C ASP A 443 -7.45 7.16 42.99
N ASP A 444 -6.50 6.82 43.84
CA ASP A 444 -5.24 6.18 43.44
C ASP A 444 -5.48 4.79 42.79
N ALA A 445 -6.53 4.08 43.19
CA ALA A 445 -6.87 2.76 42.64
C ALA A 445 -7.42 2.88 41.23
N LEU A 446 -8.29 3.85 40.96
CA LEU A 446 -8.84 4.12 39.63
C LEU A 446 -7.73 4.65 38.70
N LEU A 447 -6.87 5.56 39.14
CA LEU A 447 -5.73 6.05 38.36
C LEU A 447 -4.76 4.94 38.00
N ALA A 448 -4.44 4.04 38.94
CA ALA A 448 -3.62 2.87 38.62
C ALA A 448 -4.30 1.90 37.64
N SER A 449 -5.62 1.75 37.73
CA SER A 449 -6.38 0.95 36.77
C SER A 449 -6.36 1.55 35.36
N ILE A 450 -6.49 2.89 35.24
CA ILE A 450 -6.38 3.61 33.96
C ILE A 450 -4.98 3.46 33.40
N GLU A 451 -3.94 3.72 34.22
CA GLU A 451 -2.54 3.61 33.80
C GLU A 451 -2.21 2.20 33.30
N GLY A 452 -2.73 1.15 33.95
CA GLY A 452 -2.59 -0.23 33.50
C GLY A 452 -3.23 -0.52 32.14
N LYS A 453 -4.20 0.28 31.69
CA LYS A 453 -4.89 0.15 30.41
C LYS A 453 -4.28 1.01 29.29
N LEU A 454 -3.36 1.94 29.60
CA LEU A 454 -2.75 2.82 28.59
C LEU A 454 -1.99 2.06 27.50
N ALA A 455 -1.56 0.83 27.77
CA ALA A 455 -0.94 -0.02 26.76
C ALA A 455 -1.94 -0.56 25.72
N ASP A 456 -3.23 -0.69 26.11
CA ASP A 456 -4.27 -1.33 25.32
C ASP A 456 -5.12 -0.33 24.51
N VAL A 457 -4.92 0.99 24.74
CA VAL A 457 -5.65 2.06 24.06
C VAL A 457 -4.70 2.93 23.23
N PHE A 458 -5.25 3.65 22.27
CA PHE A 458 -4.46 4.44 21.31
C PHE A 458 -4.38 5.94 21.63
N ASP A 459 -5.30 6.43 22.44
CA ASP A 459 -5.40 7.83 22.80
C ASP A 459 -5.90 8.01 24.25
N LEU A 460 -5.69 9.22 24.78
CA LEU A 460 -6.01 9.55 26.16
C LEU A 460 -7.53 9.60 26.41
N ARG A 461 -8.34 10.08 25.46
CA ARG A 461 -9.79 10.16 25.60
C ARG A 461 -10.38 8.75 25.73
N SER A 462 -9.90 7.82 24.93
CA SER A 462 -10.27 6.40 25.03
C SER A 462 -9.93 5.80 26.39
N ALA A 463 -8.76 6.16 26.97
CA ALA A 463 -8.38 5.69 28.32
C ALA A 463 -9.32 6.21 29.41
N PHE A 464 -9.93 7.36 29.21
CA PHE A 464 -10.87 7.99 30.14
C PHE A 464 -12.34 7.86 29.67
N ALA A 465 -12.64 6.97 28.73
CA ALA A 465 -13.99 6.74 28.27
C ALA A 465 -14.91 6.29 29.41
N PRO A 466 -16.19 6.71 29.42
CA PRO A 466 -17.14 6.32 30.49
C PRO A 466 -17.22 4.82 30.72
N SER A 467 -17.15 4.02 29.65
CA SER A 467 -17.15 2.55 29.72
C SER A 467 -15.95 1.95 30.46
N ILE A 468 -14.82 2.65 30.49
CA ILE A 468 -13.60 2.24 31.20
C ILE A 468 -13.68 2.66 32.67
N LEU A 469 -14.24 3.84 32.94
CA LEU A 469 -14.35 4.41 34.29
C LEU A 469 -15.46 3.77 35.11
N GLY A 470 -16.52 3.27 34.47
CA GLY A 470 -17.66 2.61 35.10
C GLY A 470 -18.78 3.54 35.51
N GLU A 471 -20.02 3.04 35.49
CA GLU A 471 -21.24 3.81 35.72
C GLU A 471 -21.30 4.44 37.11
N GLU A 472 -20.87 3.70 38.14
CA GLU A 472 -20.88 4.18 39.52
C GLU A 472 -19.99 5.44 39.69
N PHE A 473 -18.83 5.46 39.04
CA PHE A 473 -17.93 6.62 39.11
C PHE A 473 -18.47 7.77 38.24
N CYS A 474 -18.87 7.50 36.98
CA CYS A 474 -19.29 8.54 36.06
C CYS A 474 -20.60 9.22 36.50
N VAL A 475 -21.61 8.45 36.87
CA VAL A 475 -22.91 9.01 37.29
C VAL A 475 -22.92 9.42 38.76
N GLY A 476 -22.32 8.58 39.64
CA GLY A 476 -22.32 8.85 41.10
C GLY A 476 -21.34 9.90 41.56
N ASN A 477 -20.11 9.91 41.07
CA ASN A 477 -19.07 10.79 41.51
C ASN A 477 -18.89 12.03 40.61
N LEU A 478 -18.85 11.85 39.28
CA LEU A 478 -18.66 12.94 38.32
C LEU A 478 -19.98 13.69 38.04
N GLY A 479 -21.14 13.08 38.32
CA GLY A 479 -22.45 13.70 38.10
C GLY A 479 -22.89 13.70 36.64
N MET A 480 -22.39 12.79 35.82
CA MET A 480 -22.83 12.60 34.44
C MET A 480 -24.26 12.11 34.37
N THR A 481 -24.99 12.51 33.35
CA THR A 481 -26.28 11.93 33.02
C THR A 481 -26.09 10.51 32.45
N LYS A 482 -27.18 9.70 32.50
CA LYS A 482 -27.11 8.34 31.90
C LYS A 482 -26.85 8.39 30.40
N ALA A 483 -27.39 9.38 29.69
CA ALA A 483 -27.13 9.59 28.26
C ALA A 483 -25.65 9.88 27.95
N GLN A 484 -25.00 10.71 28.77
CA GLN A 484 -23.56 10.98 28.65
C GLN A 484 -22.69 9.76 28.96
N PHE A 485 -23.12 8.92 29.91
CA PHE A 485 -22.44 7.65 30.20
C PHE A 485 -22.56 6.63 29.07
N ASP A 486 -23.73 6.56 28.45
CA ASP A 486 -24.01 5.61 27.37
C ASP A 486 -23.44 6.06 26.01
N ASP A 487 -22.91 7.28 25.93
CA ASP A 487 -22.22 7.81 24.75
C ASP A 487 -20.75 7.29 24.73
N PRO A 488 -20.37 6.44 23.77
CA PRO A 488 -19.02 5.87 23.72
C PRO A 488 -17.94 6.90 23.35
N PHE A 489 -18.31 8.07 22.82
CA PHE A 489 -17.40 9.15 22.42
C PHE A 489 -17.40 10.35 23.38
N PHE A 490 -18.09 10.24 24.51
CA PHE A 490 -18.18 11.33 25.47
C PHE A 490 -16.80 11.74 26.02
N ASP A 491 -16.44 13.02 25.88
CA ASP A 491 -15.18 13.56 26.38
C ASP A 491 -15.22 13.81 27.90
N THR A 492 -14.88 12.81 28.66
CA THR A 492 -14.80 12.87 30.12
C THR A 492 -13.78 13.90 30.60
N LEU A 493 -12.65 14.06 29.92
CA LEU A 493 -11.58 14.99 30.31
C LEU A 493 -12.03 16.44 30.10
N GLY A 494 -12.68 16.74 28.98
CA GLY A 494 -13.32 18.03 28.75
C GLY A 494 -14.44 18.32 29.75
N PHE A 495 -15.26 17.33 30.08
CA PHE A 495 -16.34 17.43 31.07
C PHE A 495 -15.84 17.82 32.48
N ILE A 496 -14.68 17.31 32.93
CA ILE A 496 -14.05 17.70 34.18
C ILE A 496 -13.25 19.01 34.08
N GLY A 497 -13.36 19.74 32.97
CA GLY A 497 -12.85 21.08 32.77
C GLY A 497 -11.38 21.16 32.35
N LEU A 498 -10.82 20.10 31.68
CA LEU A 498 -9.53 20.21 31.01
C LEU A 498 -9.71 20.91 29.66
N ALA A 499 -8.77 21.78 29.31
CA ALA A 499 -8.78 22.41 28.01
C ALA A 499 -8.32 21.41 26.93
N ALA A 500 -8.89 21.50 25.72
CA ALA A 500 -8.52 20.61 24.60
C ALA A 500 -7.01 20.60 24.34
N GLN A 501 -6.34 21.77 24.40
CA GLN A 501 -4.89 21.87 24.22
C GLN A 501 -4.09 21.11 25.28
N ASP A 502 -4.57 21.09 26.55
CA ASP A 502 -3.91 20.34 27.62
C ASP A 502 -4.11 18.82 27.43
N ILE A 503 -5.31 18.41 26.95
CA ILE A 503 -5.61 17.02 26.64
C ILE A 503 -4.73 16.53 25.47
N ASP A 504 -4.59 17.32 24.42
CA ASP A 504 -3.75 16.98 23.26
C ASP A 504 -2.26 16.91 23.66
N ALA A 505 -1.76 17.87 24.44
CA ALA A 505 -0.39 17.84 24.95
C ALA A 505 -0.14 16.64 25.89
N ALA A 506 -1.14 16.27 26.70
CA ALA A 506 -1.08 15.07 27.54
C ALA A 506 -1.10 13.79 26.70
N ASN A 507 -1.91 13.77 25.64
CA ASN A 507 -1.96 12.67 24.69
C ASN A 507 -0.59 12.45 24.04
N ASP A 508 0.03 13.50 23.50
CA ASP A 508 1.35 13.43 22.87
C ASP A 508 2.43 12.95 23.87
N HIS A 509 2.38 13.42 25.11
CA HIS A 509 3.32 12.97 26.15
C HIS A 509 3.15 11.48 26.52
N ILE A 510 1.90 11.03 26.67
CA ILE A 510 1.58 9.67 27.14
C ILE A 510 1.65 8.65 26.01
N PHE A 511 1.20 9.01 24.82
CA PHE A 511 1.15 8.11 23.65
C PHE A 511 2.24 8.37 22.63
N GLY A 512 3.05 9.43 22.80
CA GLY A 512 4.18 9.76 21.95
C GLY A 512 3.80 10.47 20.66
N TYR A 513 4.80 11.11 20.09
CA TYR A 513 4.65 11.89 18.87
C TYR A 513 4.60 11.05 17.60
N ASN A 514 4.91 9.75 17.67
CA ASN A 514 5.02 8.81 16.54
C ASN A 514 6.01 9.27 15.45
N THR A 515 6.80 10.28 15.71
CA THR A 515 7.87 10.79 14.86
C THR A 515 9.13 11.00 15.69
N ILE A 516 10.28 10.99 15.04
CA ILE A 516 11.57 11.32 15.66
C ILE A 516 11.90 12.81 15.52
N GLU A 517 11.18 13.54 14.67
CA GLU A 517 11.37 14.97 14.47
C GLU A 517 11.05 15.74 15.74
N GLY A 518 12.01 16.52 16.22
CA GLY A 518 11.88 17.24 17.49
C GLY A 518 12.24 16.42 18.73
N ALA A 519 12.70 15.18 18.60
CA ALA A 519 13.11 14.36 19.74
C ALA A 519 14.27 15.00 20.51
N PRO A 520 14.26 14.96 21.86
CA PRO A 520 15.25 15.61 22.68
C PRO A 520 16.66 15.02 22.46
N GLY A 521 17.65 15.87 22.25
CA GLY A 521 19.05 15.46 22.08
C GLY A 521 19.40 14.88 20.70
N LEU A 522 18.43 14.67 19.82
CA LEU A 522 18.69 14.23 18.46
C LEU A 522 19.28 15.37 17.64
N LYS A 523 20.37 15.09 16.89
CA LYS A 523 21.02 16.06 15.99
C LYS A 523 20.29 16.10 14.65
N ASP A 524 20.11 17.30 14.11
CA ASP A 524 19.43 17.51 12.81
C ASP A 524 20.11 16.75 11.66
N GLU A 525 21.45 16.63 11.68
CA GLU A 525 22.23 15.91 10.67
C GLU A 525 21.94 14.40 10.61
N HIS A 526 21.34 13.83 11.66
CA HIS A 526 20.97 12.43 11.75
C HIS A 526 19.51 12.13 11.40
N LEU A 527 18.67 13.16 11.25
CA LEU A 527 17.23 12.99 10.95
C LEU A 527 16.99 12.15 9.70
N SER A 528 17.79 12.36 8.64
CA SER A 528 17.61 11.65 7.37
C SER A 528 17.79 10.12 7.47
N VAL A 529 18.48 9.61 8.48
CA VAL A 529 18.62 8.16 8.73
C VAL A 529 17.26 7.52 9.07
N PHE A 530 16.36 8.31 9.64
CA PHE A 530 15.05 7.87 10.14
C PHE A 530 13.90 8.28 9.22
N ASP A 531 14.19 8.88 8.05
CA ASP A 531 13.16 9.21 7.08
C ASP A 531 12.49 7.92 6.57
N CYS A 532 11.17 7.95 6.51
CA CYS A 532 10.33 6.84 6.07
C CYS A 532 9.70 7.14 4.70
N ALA A 533 9.00 6.17 4.12
CA ALA A 533 8.30 6.33 2.85
C ALA A 533 7.22 7.44 2.90
N THR A 534 6.64 7.66 4.08
CA THR A 534 5.63 8.70 4.36
C THR A 534 5.99 9.45 5.64
N PRO A 535 5.52 10.68 5.83
CA PRO A 535 5.72 11.40 7.09
C PRO A 535 5.16 10.62 8.28
N CYS A 536 5.91 10.58 9.39
CA CYS A 536 5.56 9.79 10.57
C CYS A 536 4.83 10.62 11.62
N GLY A 537 3.71 10.11 12.13
CA GLY A 537 2.94 10.76 13.19
C GLY A 537 2.26 12.07 12.76
N LYS A 538 1.56 12.70 13.70
CA LYS A 538 0.79 13.94 13.47
C LYS A 538 1.67 15.15 13.07
N TYR A 539 2.90 15.17 13.56
CA TYR A 539 3.78 16.34 13.44
C TYR A 539 4.96 16.13 12.49
N GLY A 540 5.18 14.91 12.02
CA GLY A 540 6.25 14.60 11.06
C GLY A 540 5.97 15.26 9.71
N LYS A 541 7.04 15.82 9.14
CA LYS A 541 7.02 16.50 7.83
C LYS A 541 7.98 15.86 6.84
N ARG A 542 8.95 15.12 7.35
CA ARG A 542 10.00 14.51 6.56
C ARG A 542 9.54 13.16 6.00
N SER A 543 9.87 12.94 4.75
CA SER A 543 9.74 11.65 4.08
C SER A 543 10.83 11.51 3.02
N ILE A 544 11.06 10.30 2.55
CA ILE A 544 11.97 10.01 1.46
C ILE A 544 11.36 10.57 0.16
N ALA A 545 12.13 11.38 -0.56
CA ALA A 545 11.71 11.96 -1.84
C ALA A 545 11.48 10.86 -2.89
N TRP A 546 10.51 11.07 -3.79
CA TRP A 546 10.14 10.07 -4.81
C TRP A 546 11.30 9.68 -5.75
N ASP A 547 12.21 10.60 -6.04
CA ASP A 547 13.38 10.35 -6.89
C ASP A 547 14.39 9.39 -6.22
N ALA A 548 14.49 9.40 -4.88
CA ALA A 548 15.31 8.46 -4.14
C ALA A 548 14.78 7.02 -4.26
N HIS A 549 13.46 6.83 -4.27
CA HIS A 549 12.85 5.52 -4.54
C HIS A 549 13.23 5.00 -5.93
N VAL A 550 13.17 5.86 -6.96
CA VAL A 550 13.57 5.52 -8.34
C VAL A 550 15.05 5.19 -8.42
N LYS A 551 15.92 5.98 -7.78
CA LYS A 551 17.37 5.77 -7.77
C LYS A 551 17.78 4.49 -7.03
N MET A 552 17.11 4.14 -5.94
CA MET A 552 17.35 2.87 -5.24
C MET A 552 17.02 1.67 -6.12
N MET A 553 15.90 1.74 -6.85
CA MET A 553 15.53 0.71 -7.82
C MET A 553 16.55 0.64 -8.97
N ALA A 554 16.99 1.81 -9.48
CA ALA A 554 18.01 1.91 -10.52
C ALA A 554 19.37 1.33 -10.10
N ALA A 555 19.73 1.44 -8.82
CA ALA A 555 20.97 0.85 -8.28
C ALA A 555 20.91 -0.68 -8.24
N ALA A 556 19.74 -1.27 -8.03
CA ALA A 556 19.55 -2.72 -7.99
C ALA A 556 19.30 -3.34 -9.38
N GLN A 557 18.58 -2.65 -10.28
CA GLN A 557 18.08 -3.19 -11.55
C GLN A 557 19.16 -3.78 -12.46
N PRO A 558 20.38 -3.19 -12.59
CA PRO A 558 21.44 -3.76 -13.41
C PRO A 558 21.95 -5.13 -12.94
N PHE A 559 21.54 -5.57 -11.74
CA PHE A 559 21.94 -6.82 -11.11
C PHE A 559 20.76 -7.75 -10.83
N ILE A 560 19.61 -7.51 -11.47
CA ILE A 560 18.44 -8.37 -11.40
C ILE A 560 18.12 -8.86 -12.80
N SER A 561 18.13 -10.19 -12.99
CA SER A 561 17.87 -10.80 -14.30
C SER A 561 16.40 -10.64 -14.75
N GLY A 562 15.45 -10.75 -13.85
CA GLY A 562 14.07 -10.33 -14.06
C GLY A 562 13.89 -8.82 -13.89
N ALA A 563 12.95 -8.42 -13.04
CA ALA A 563 12.71 -7.02 -12.70
C ALA A 563 12.44 -6.84 -11.19
N ILE A 564 12.01 -5.68 -10.80
CA ILE A 564 11.85 -5.27 -9.41
C ILE A 564 10.42 -4.78 -9.21
N SER A 565 9.72 -5.38 -8.25
CA SER A 565 8.47 -4.85 -7.71
C SER A 565 8.80 -3.82 -6.64
N LYS A 566 8.51 -2.56 -6.91
CA LYS A 566 8.68 -1.46 -5.98
C LYS A 566 7.63 -0.39 -6.20
N THR A 567 7.14 0.16 -5.10
CA THR A 567 6.25 1.31 -5.11
C THR A 567 7.06 2.60 -4.97
N ILE A 568 6.84 3.55 -5.88
CA ILE A 568 7.33 4.91 -5.71
C ILE A 568 6.28 5.66 -4.87
N ASN A 569 6.54 5.77 -3.57
CA ASN A 569 5.64 6.46 -2.66
C ASN A 569 5.78 7.97 -2.84
N MET A 570 4.64 8.65 -2.89
CA MET A 570 4.54 10.11 -3.01
C MET A 570 3.61 10.66 -1.94
N PRO A 571 3.89 11.83 -1.37
CA PRO A 571 2.98 12.47 -0.43
C PRO A 571 1.67 12.89 -1.12
N SER A 572 0.65 13.19 -0.32
CA SER A 572 -0.68 13.58 -0.82
C SER A 572 -0.67 14.84 -1.68
N ASP A 573 0.25 15.76 -1.42
CA ASP A 573 0.44 17.02 -2.14
C ASP A 573 1.30 16.91 -3.41
N ALA A 574 1.80 15.70 -3.74
CA ALA A 574 2.53 15.47 -4.99
C ALA A 574 1.65 15.79 -6.20
N SER A 575 2.24 16.48 -7.17
CA SER A 575 1.57 16.92 -8.39
C SER A 575 1.52 15.82 -9.47
N ILE A 576 0.69 16.04 -10.49
CA ILE A 576 0.67 15.19 -11.71
C ILE A 576 2.04 15.23 -12.41
N GLU A 577 2.71 16.38 -12.36
CA GLU A 577 4.05 16.56 -12.94
C GLU A 577 5.09 15.70 -12.22
N ASP A 578 5.02 15.58 -10.87
CA ASP A 578 5.92 14.70 -10.11
C ASP A 578 5.76 13.24 -10.55
N VAL A 579 4.53 12.78 -10.81
CA VAL A 579 4.28 11.43 -11.33
C VAL A 579 4.89 11.27 -12.73
N ARG A 580 4.72 12.27 -13.59
CA ARG A 580 5.29 12.27 -14.93
C ARG A 580 6.82 12.20 -14.89
N GLU A 581 7.45 13.01 -14.04
CA GLU A 581 8.91 13.03 -13.87
C GLU A 581 9.44 11.74 -13.23
N ALA A 582 8.69 11.10 -12.32
CA ALA A 582 9.06 9.79 -11.78
C ALA A 582 9.12 8.72 -12.88
N TYR A 583 8.16 8.70 -13.80
CA TYR A 583 8.17 7.80 -14.94
C TYR A 583 9.32 8.13 -15.92
N ASN A 584 9.57 9.42 -16.19
CA ASN A 584 10.67 9.87 -17.04
C ASN A 584 12.04 9.49 -16.45
N LEU A 585 12.24 9.72 -15.14
CA LEU A 585 13.47 9.35 -14.44
C LEU A 585 13.65 7.82 -14.41
N SER A 586 12.57 7.08 -14.19
CA SER A 586 12.61 5.61 -14.20
C SER A 586 13.07 5.06 -15.56
N HIS A 587 12.56 5.63 -16.67
CA HIS A 587 13.04 5.31 -18.02
C HIS A 587 14.53 5.67 -18.18
N ALA A 588 14.91 6.88 -17.80
CA ALA A 588 16.27 7.39 -17.99
C ALA A 588 17.33 6.63 -17.18
N THR A 589 16.93 5.95 -16.11
CA THR A 589 17.80 5.18 -15.21
C THR A 589 17.73 3.66 -15.44
N MET A 590 17.24 3.21 -16.60
CA MET A 590 17.23 1.80 -17.01
C MET A 590 16.34 0.90 -16.14
N ASN A 591 15.37 1.44 -15.41
CA ASN A 591 14.39 0.61 -14.73
C ASN A 591 13.48 -0.10 -15.74
N LYS A 592 13.08 -1.34 -15.46
CA LYS A 592 12.21 -2.12 -16.36
C LYS A 592 10.73 -1.82 -16.16
N ALA A 593 10.34 -1.43 -14.94
CA ALA A 593 8.98 -1.06 -14.59
C ALA A 593 8.97 0.04 -13.53
N CYS A 594 7.85 0.76 -13.44
CA CYS A 594 7.61 1.78 -12.42
C CYS A 594 6.15 1.79 -12.03
N ALA A 595 5.88 1.70 -10.73
CA ALA A 595 4.55 1.84 -10.14
C ALA A 595 4.58 2.96 -9.11
N VAL A 596 3.65 3.90 -9.22
CA VAL A 596 3.55 5.07 -8.33
C VAL A 596 2.37 4.89 -7.39
N TYR A 597 2.53 5.32 -6.15
CA TYR A 597 1.45 5.39 -5.19
C TYR A 597 1.49 6.73 -4.45
N ARG A 598 0.54 7.61 -4.77
CA ARG A 598 0.33 8.86 -4.04
C ARG A 598 -0.61 8.59 -2.85
N ASP A 599 -0.26 9.11 -1.69
CA ASP A 599 -1.11 9.02 -0.50
C ASP A 599 -2.49 9.65 -0.78
N GLY A 600 -3.56 8.97 -0.38
CA GLY A 600 -4.94 9.37 -0.68
C GLY A 600 -5.43 9.08 -2.11
N SER A 601 -4.62 8.46 -2.98
CA SER A 601 -5.07 8.12 -4.35
C SER A 601 -6.10 6.99 -4.41
N LYS A 602 -6.16 6.14 -3.39
CA LYS A 602 -7.15 5.05 -3.29
C LYS A 602 -8.11 5.29 -2.15
N LEU A 603 -9.38 4.92 -2.33
CA LEU A 603 -10.44 5.06 -1.31
C LEU A 603 -10.23 4.14 -0.09
N SER A 604 -9.53 3.01 -0.27
CA SER A 604 -9.17 2.08 0.79
C SER A 604 -7.67 1.85 0.76
N GLN A 605 -6.98 2.30 1.79
CA GLN A 605 -5.54 2.11 1.95
C GLN A 605 -5.27 0.98 2.95
N PRO A 606 -4.51 -0.06 2.58
CA PRO A 606 -4.16 -1.15 3.50
C PRO A 606 -3.15 -0.73 4.57
N LEU A 607 -2.37 0.33 4.33
CA LEU A 607 -1.41 0.93 5.26
C LEU A 607 -1.66 2.43 5.32
N MET A 608 -1.95 2.94 6.51
CA MET A 608 -2.09 4.37 6.77
C MET A 608 -1.00 4.80 7.74
N SER A 609 -0.32 5.90 7.44
CA SER A 609 0.69 6.51 8.32
C SER A 609 0.08 7.30 9.46
N GLN A 610 -1.17 7.72 9.30
CA GLN A 610 -1.98 8.41 10.30
C GLN A 610 -3.35 7.73 10.35
N LEU A 611 -3.86 7.48 11.56
CA LEU A 611 -5.29 7.42 11.75
C LEU A 611 -5.79 8.83 11.37
N VAL A 612 -6.47 8.93 10.25
CA VAL A 612 -7.10 10.20 9.84
C VAL A 612 -7.87 10.69 11.06
N ASP A 613 -7.59 11.93 11.47
CA ASP A 613 -8.33 12.60 12.54
C ASP A 613 -9.80 12.70 12.11
N SER A 614 -10.54 11.59 12.32
CA SER A 614 -12.00 11.55 12.21
C SER A 614 -12.65 12.48 13.27
N MET A 615 -11.87 12.93 14.23
CA MET A 615 -12.33 13.70 15.37
C MET A 615 -12.62 15.20 15.08
N GLU A 616 -12.10 15.80 14.00
CA GLU A 616 -12.51 17.18 13.63
C GLU A 616 -13.90 17.24 12.96
N LEU A 617 -14.51 16.07 12.68
CA LEU A 617 -15.85 15.98 12.05
C LEU A 617 -16.97 15.66 13.04
N GLU A 618 -16.64 15.24 14.28
CA GLU A 618 -17.66 14.86 15.29
C GLU A 618 -18.44 16.06 15.85
N GLU A 619 -17.91 17.28 15.79
CA GLU A 619 -18.71 18.49 16.12
C GLU A 619 -19.87 18.74 15.14
N GLU A 620 -19.95 18.02 14.01
CA GLU A 620 -20.95 18.22 12.97
C GLU A 620 -22.00 17.09 12.86
N GLU A 621 -21.79 15.94 13.49
CA GLU A 621 -22.86 14.92 13.64
C GLU A 621 -23.99 15.41 14.57
N GLU A 622 -23.70 16.23 15.56
CA GLU A 622 -24.75 16.94 16.33
C GLU A 622 -25.66 17.77 15.45
N SER A 623 -25.13 18.41 14.39
CA SER A 623 -25.94 19.23 13.47
C SER A 623 -26.87 18.38 12.57
N VAL A 624 -26.54 17.13 12.27
CA VAL A 624 -27.39 16.23 11.46
C VAL A 624 -28.56 15.73 12.30
N VAL A 625 -28.31 15.37 13.55
CA VAL A 625 -29.37 14.95 14.48
C VAL A 625 -30.30 16.13 14.79
N GLU A 626 -29.76 17.32 14.98
CA GLU A 626 -30.56 18.56 15.16
C GLU A 626 -31.44 18.85 13.95
N LYS A 627 -30.94 18.72 12.72
CA LYS A 627 -31.75 18.86 11.49
C LYS A 627 -32.83 17.81 11.38
N MET A 628 -32.51 16.54 11.68
CA MET A 628 -33.52 15.48 11.72
C MET A 628 -34.62 15.79 12.77
N VAL A 629 -34.23 16.35 13.91
CA VAL A 629 -35.17 16.81 14.95
C VAL A 629 -36.01 17.96 14.47
N GLU A 630 -35.47 18.98 13.79
CA GLU A 630 -36.20 20.11 13.23
C GLU A 630 -37.17 19.68 12.12
N GLU A 631 -36.75 18.81 11.20
CA GLU A 631 -37.60 18.24 10.16
C GLU A 631 -38.75 17.39 10.77
N ALA A 632 -38.43 16.55 11.74
CA ALA A 632 -39.43 15.77 12.44
C ALA A 632 -40.37 16.66 13.28
N ALA A 633 -39.87 17.72 13.89
CA ALA A 633 -40.68 18.68 14.65
C ALA A 633 -41.63 19.46 13.74
N SER A 634 -41.18 19.89 12.56
CA SER A 634 -42.02 20.60 11.57
C SER A 634 -43.11 19.74 10.95
N ALA A 635 -42.93 18.41 10.95
CA ALA A 635 -43.94 17.44 10.49
C ALA A 635 -44.98 17.06 11.55
N LEU A 636 -44.80 17.46 12.81
CA LEU A 636 -45.74 17.19 13.90
C LEU A 636 -46.81 18.28 13.99
N PRO A 637 -48.10 17.93 14.14
CA PRO A 637 -49.18 18.90 14.30
C PRO A 637 -49.25 19.42 15.76
N LEU A 638 -48.11 19.89 16.30
CA LEU A 638 -47.97 20.37 17.67
C LEU A 638 -47.32 21.78 17.67
N PRO A 639 -47.57 22.60 18.70
CA PRO A 639 -46.87 23.88 18.87
C PRO A 639 -45.36 23.65 19.04
N GLU A 640 -44.53 24.51 18.44
CA GLU A 640 -43.09 24.42 18.37
C GLU A 640 -42.39 24.08 19.71
N PRO A 641 -42.75 24.66 20.87
CA PRO A 641 -42.15 24.33 22.16
C PRO A 641 -42.38 22.88 22.64
N VAL A 642 -43.38 22.18 22.04
CA VAL A 642 -43.72 20.81 22.37
C VAL A 642 -43.30 19.87 21.25
N ALA A 643 -43.27 20.34 20.01
CA ALA A 643 -42.88 19.53 18.86
C ALA A 643 -41.40 19.15 18.89
N ILE A 644 -40.49 20.03 19.27
CA ILE A 644 -39.04 19.76 19.34
C ILE A 644 -38.68 18.66 20.35
N PRO A 645 -39.14 18.69 21.61
CA PRO A 645 -38.82 17.58 22.55
C PRO A 645 -39.43 16.25 22.12
N VAL A 646 -40.61 16.23 21.48
CA VAL A 646 -41.24 15.02 20.98
C VAL A 646 -40.50 14.47 19.76
N ALA A 647 -40.09 15.37 18.84
CA ALA A 647 -39.31 15.00 17.68
C ALA A 647 -37.92 14.45 18.09
N LYS A 648 -37.26 15.09 19.06
CA LYS A 648 -35.98 14.62 19.60
C LYS A 648 -36.11 13.22 20.18
N ALA A 649 -37.13 12.96 21.02
CA ALA A 649 -37.40 11.64 21.57
C ALA A 649 -37.76 10.59 20.50
N LEU A 650 -38.40 10.97 19.38
CA LEU A 650 -38.70 10.09 18.27
C LEU A 650 -37.43 9.74 17.46
N VAL A 651 -36.59 10.71 17.19
CA VAL A 651 -35.31 10.52 16.47
C VAL A 651 -34.36 9.69 17.32
N GLU A 652 -34.20 10.00 18.62
CA GLU A 652 -33.40 9.20 19.55
C GLU A 652 -33.89 7.76 19.67
N ASN A 653 -35.20 7.54 19.75
CA ASN A 653 -35.79 6.19 19.74
C ASN A 653 -35.59 5.49 18.39
N TYR A 654 -35.61 6.18 17.29
CA TYR A 654 -35.36 5.61 15.96
C TYR A 654 -33.90 5.16 15.82
N ILE A 655 -32.95 5.98 16.29
CA ILE A 655 -31.51 5.67 16.28
C ILE A 655 -31.18 4.55 17.28
N ALA A 656 -31.82 4.54 18.46
CA ALA A 656 -31.50 3.59 19.57
C ALA A 656 -32.24 2.24 19.49
N SER A 657 -33.26 2.07 18.63
CA SER A 657 -34.18 0.91 18.70
C SER A 657 -33.72 -0.30 17.89
N LYS A 658 -32.46 -0.74 18.01
CA LYS A 658 -32.07 -2.07 17.51
C LYS A 658 -32.73 -3.16 18.32
N ARG A 659 -33.61 -3.96 17.70
CA ARG A 659 -34.24 -5.12 18.29
C ARG A 659 -33.39 -6.36 18.00
N PRO A 660 -32.51 -6.84 18.92
CA PRO A 660 -31.68 -8.00 18.65
C PRO A 660 -32.54 -9.27 18.53
N LEU A 661 -32.15 -10.17 17.64
CA LEU A 661 -32.81 -11.49 17.53
C LEU A 661 -32.30 -12.41 18.63
N PRO A 662 -33.19 -13.26 19.19
CA PRO A 662 -32.79 -14.26 20.18
C PRO A 662 -31.86 -15.31 19.57
N HIS A 663 -30.98 -15.90 20.39
CA HIS A 663 -30.04 -16.95 19.95
C HIS A 663 -30.76 -18.17 19.34
N ARG A 664 -31.94 -18.53 19.84
CA ARG A 664 -32.77 -19.57 19.27
C ARG A 664 -33.97 -18.93 18.58
N LYS A 665 -34.04 -19.07 17.26
CA LYS A 665 -35.02 -18.39 16.40
C LYS A 665 -35.67 -19.36 15.44
N ARG A 666 -36.92 -19.08 15.02
CA ARG A 666 -37.60 -19.78 13.93
C ARG A 666 -37.24 -19.11 12.60
N GLY A 667 -37.11 -19.90 11.54
CA GLY A 667 -36.81 -19.38 10.22
C GLY A 667 -37.18 -20.40 9.14
N ALA A 668 -37.06 -19.98 7.90
CA ALA A 668 -37.22 -20.79 6.71
C ALA A 668 -35.90 -20.87 5.93
N ASN A 669 -35.74 -22.01 5.25
CA ASN A 669 -34.57 -22.21 4.37
C ASN A 669 -35.11 -22.55 3.00
N PHE A 670 -34.93 -21.61 2.06
CA PHE A 670 -35.35 -21.73 0.68
C PHE A 670 -34.12 -22.01 -0.21
N LYS A 671 -34.25 -22.96 -1.11
CA LYS A 671 -33.26 -23.24 -2.12
C LYS A 671 -33.89 -22.97 -3.48
N ALA A 672 -33.24 -22.11 -4.26
CA ALA A 672 -33.64 -21.74 -5.61
C ALA A 672 -32.45 -21.88 -6.58
N ARG A 673 -32.73 -21.98 -7.84
CA ARG A 673 -31.75 -21.81 -8.93
C ARG A 673 -32.08 -20.55 -9.69
N VAL A 674 -31.04 -19.69 -9.90
CA VAL A 674 -31.16 -18.46 -10.64
C VAL A 674 -30.08 -18.49 -11.72
N GLY A 675 -30.45 -18.46 -12.98
CA GLY A 675 -29.48 -18.51 -14.10
C GLY A 675 -28.52 -19.71 -14.04
N GLY A 676 -29.00 -20.88 -13.58
CA GLY A 676 -28.17 -22.08 -13.40
C GLY A 676 -27.36 -22.15 -12.09
N HIS A 677 -27.33 -21.10 -11.27
CA HIS A 677 -26.62 -21.02 -10.01
C HIS A 677 -27.54 -21.33 -8.83
N SER A 678 -27.07 -22.16 -7.89
CA SER A 678 -27.84 -22.52 -6.71
C SER A 678 -27.72 -21.46 -5.63
N VAL A 679 -28.81 -20.81 -5.29
CA VAL A 679 -28.90 -19.81 -4.22
C VAL A 679 -29.75 -20.37 -3.07
N ARG A 680 -29.30 -20.18 -1.85
CA ARG A 680 -30.05 -20.55 -0.65
C ARG A 680 -30.31 -19.32 0.21
N LEU A 681 -31.57 -19.00 0.43
CA LEU A 681 -32.03 -17.95 1.33
C LEU A 681 -32.43 -18.57 2.67
N ILE A 682 -31.77 -18.16 3.73
CA ILE A 682 -32.15 -18.55 5.11
C ILE A 682 -32.69 -17.30 5.79
N THR A 683 -33.78 -17.44 6.52
CA THR A 683 -34.45 -16.34 7.23
C THR A 683 -34.49 -16.60 8.72
N GLY A 684 -34.39 -15.55 9.55
CA GLY A 684 -34.66 -15.61 10.98
C GLY A 684 -35.79 -14.67 11.36
N LYS A 685 -36.76 -15.18 12.15
CA LYS A 685 -37.97 -14.47 12.59
C LYS A 685 -37.97 -14.29 14.10
N TYR A 686 -38.52 -13.18 14.54
CA TYR A 686 -38.91 -12.95 15.93
C TYR A 686 -40.07 -13.86 16.35
N GLU A 687 -40.35 -13.94 17.64
CA GLU A 687 -41.49 -14.75 18.19
C GLU A 687 -42.84 -14.24 17.68
N ASP A 688 -42.95 -12.95 17.37
CA ASP A 688 -44.14 -12.32 16.77
C ASP A 688 -44.30 -12.63 15.27
N GLY A 689 -43.40 -13.41 14.68
CA GLY A 689 -43.42 -13.82 13.27
C GLY A 689 -42.79 -12.84 12.30
N LYS A 690 -42.36 -11.62 12.74
CA LYS A 690 -41.70 -10.65 11.89
C LYS A 690 -40.30 -11.14 11.50
N LEU A 691 -39.90 -10.81 10.26
CA LEU A 691 -38.56 -11.09 9.74
C LEU A 691 -37.56 -10.15 10.40
N GLY A 692 -36.45 -10.68 10.90
CA GLY A 692 -35.41 -9.91 11.55
C GLY A 692 -34.02 -10.13 10.97
N GLU A 693 -33.82 -11.20 10.17
CA GLU A 693 -32.55 -11.40 9.46
C GLU A 693 -32.75 -12.29 8.23
N ILE A 694 -31.82 -12.14 7.30
CA ILE A 694 -31.67 -13.00 6.13
C ILE A 694 -30.19 -13.38 5.94
N PHE A 695 -29.96 -14.57 5.37
CA PHE A 695 -28.67 -15.03 4.90
C PHE A 695 -28.79 -15.50 3.46
N LEU A 696 -27.85 -15.15 2.61
CA LEU A 696 -27.75 -15.60 1.23
C LEU A 696 -26.51 -16.46 1.06
N LEU A 697 -26.70 -17.73 0.67
CA LEU A 697 -25.59 -18.66 0.45
C LEU A 697 -25.61 -19.16 -0.99
N THR A 698 -24.45 -19.15 -1.64
CA THR A 698 -24.26 -19.70 -2.99
C THR A 698 -23.23 -20.81 -2.99
N SER A 699 -23.36 -21.79 -3.89
CA SER A 699 -22.61 -23.04 -3.84
C SER A 699 -21.65 -23.17 -4.99
N LYS A 700 -20.91 -22.38 -5.52
CA LYS A 700 -19.87 -22.54 -6.57
C LYS A 700 -19.32 -21.21 -7.08
N GLU A 701 -19.67 -20.13 -6.39
CA GLU A 701 -19.28 -18.77 -6.78
C GLU A 701 -17.95 -18.37 -6.16
N GLY A 702 -17.24 -17.43 -6.78
CA GLY A 702 -16.00 -16.86 -6.25
C GLY A 702 -16.15 -16.19 -4.87
N ALA A 703 -15.07 -16.09 -4.12
CA ALA A 703 -15.07 -15.56 -2.75
C ALA A 703 -15.65 -14.12 -2.67
N ALA A 704 -15.37 -13.29 -3.66
CA ALA A 704 -15.85 -11.90 -3.71
C ALA A 704 -17.38 -11.81 -3.85
N TRP A 705 -17.99 -12.63 -4.69
CA TRP A 705 -19.45 -12.67 -4.86
C TRP A 705 -20.14 -13.16 -3.61
N ARG A 706 -19.61 -14.18 -2.95
CA ARG A 706 -20.14 -14.66 -1.66
C ARG A 706 -20.04 -13.59 -0.57
N ALA A 707 -18.94 -12.86 -0.51
CA ALA A 707 -18.75 -11.76 0.42
C ALA A 707 -19.75 -10.63 0.18
N LEU A 708 -19.97 -10.23 -1.09
CA LEU A 708 -20.95 -9.21 -1.45
C LEU A 708 -22.36 -9.60 -1.05
N LEU A 709 -22.81 -10.82 -1.38
CA LEU A 709 -24.12 -11.31 -0.98
C LEU A 709 -24.28 -11.41 0.54
N SER A 710 -23.22 -11.80 1.26
CA SER A 710 -23.19 -11.77 2.72
C SER A 710 -23.34 -10.35 3.28
N GLN A 711 -22.60 -9.38 2.78
CA GLN A 711 -22.71 -7.98 3.22
C GLN A 711 -24.09 -7.38 2.90
N PHE A 712 -24.62 -7.68 1.73
CA PHE A 712 -25.98 -7.31 1.35
C PHE A 712 -27.01 -7.89 2.34
N ALA A 713 -26.91 -9.19 2.65
CA ALA A 713 -27.79 -9.83 3.61
C ALA A 713 -27.67 -9.25 5.03
N ILE A 714 -26.45 -8.87 5.44
CA ILE A 714 -26.18 -8.19 6.71
C ILE A 714 -26.85 -6.82 6.72
N ALA A 715 -26.69 -6.00 5.68
CA ALA A 715 -27.30 -4.67 5.59
C ALA A 715 -28.84 -4.73 5.68
N VAL A 716 -29.45 -5.64 4.93
CA VAL A 716 -30.91 -5.87 5.03
C VAL A 716 -31.31 -6.35 6.44
N SER A 717 -30.54 -7.24 7.05
CA SER A 717 -30.81 -7.74 8.41
C SER A 717 -30.73 -6.62 9.45
N ILE A 718 -29.74 -5.74 9.35
CA ILE A 718 -29.62 -4.55 10.22
C ILE A 718 -30.87 -3.68 10.06
N GLY A 719 -31.26 -3.31 8.85
CA GLY A 719 -32.45 -2.50 8.62
C GLY A 719 -33.73 -3.16 9.16
N LEU A 720 -33.93 -4.47 9.00
CA LEU A 720 -35.04 -5.21 9.57
C LEU A 720 -35.05 -5.15 11.11
N GLN A 721 -33.87 -5.22 11.74
CA GLN A 721 -33.71 -5.11 13.20
C GLN A 721 -33.97 -3.68 13.72
N HIS A 722 -33.82 -2.68 12.90
CA HIS A 722 -34.20 -1.30 13.17
C HIS A 722 -35.63 -0.93 12.72
N GLY A 723 -36.43 -1.95 12.34
CA GLY A 723 -37.86 -1.77 12.05
C GLY A 723 -38.19 -1.38 10.61
N VAL A 724 -37.24 -1.34 9.71
CA VAL A 724 -37.49 -1.10 8.27
C VAL A 724 -38.34 -2.26 7.74
N PRO A 725 -39.52 -2.03 7.15
CA PRO A 725 -40.36 -3.08 6.63
C PRO A 725 -39.71 -3.75 5.41
N ILE A 726 -39.85 -5.07 5.30
CA ILE A 726 -39.28 -5.85 4.18
C ILE A 726 -39.77 -5.34 2.81
N ASP A 727 -40.98 -4.80 2.74
CA ASP A 727 -41.54 -4.22 1.51
C ASP A 727 -40.78 -3.02 0.98
N ALA A 728 -40.08 -2.29 1.86
CA ALA A 728 -39.23 -1.19 1.45
C ALA A 728 -38.00 -1.72 0.67
N PHE A 729 -37.40 -2.80 1.16
CA PHE A 729 -36.28 -3.45 0.45
C PHE A 729 -36.75 -4.08 -0.85
N VAL A 730 -37.89 -4.78 -0.84
CA VAL A 730 -38.48 -5.39 -2.04
C VAL A 730 -38.72 -4.32 -3.12
N LYS A 731 -39.35 -3.19 -2.76
CA LYS A 731 -39.60 -2.07 -3.69
C LYS A 731 -38.30 -1.51 -4.29
N SER A 732 -37.29 -1.33 -3.46
CA SER A 732 -36.01 -0.73 -3.89
C SER A 732 -35.19 -1.68 -4.78
N PHE A 733 -35.32 -2.99 -4.58
CA PHE A 733 -34.49 -3.96 -5.30
C PHE A 733 -35.22 -4.68 -6.44
N THR A 734 -36.55 -4.54 -6.54
CA THR A 734 -37.33 -5.09 -7.65
C THR A 734 -36.91 -4.38 -8.95
N PHE A 735 -36.68 -5.15 -10.02
CA PHE A 735 -36.19 -4.72 -11.33
C PHE A 735 -34.69 -4.42 -11.42
N THR A 736 -33.92 -4.54 -10.34
CA THR A 736 -32.46 -4.51 -10.42
C THR A 736 -31.96 -5.85 -10.95
N LYS A 737 -31.23 -5.85 -12.07
CA LYS A 737 -30.65 -7.06 -12.68
C LYS A 737 -29.22 -7.24 -12.22
N PHE A 738 -28.90 -8.42 -11.72
CA PHE A 738 -27.54 -8.87 -11.41
C PHE A 738 -27.22 -10.13 -12.21
N GLU A 739 -25.97 -10.34 -12.54
CA GLU A 739 -25.50 -11.64 -12.97
C GLU A 739 -25.21 -12.55 -11.75
N PRO A 740 -25.64 -13.81 -11.74
CA PRO A 740 -26.40 -14.50 -12.79
C PRO A 740 -27.87 -14.08 -12.83
N SER A 741 -28.37 -13.71 -14.03
CA SER A 741 -29.78 -13.38 -14.26
C SER A 741 -30.50 -14.55 -14.93
N GLY A 742 -31.78 -14.75 -14.61
CA GLY A 742 -32.58 -15.81 -15.20
C GLY A 742 -33.87 -16.07 -14.42
N MET A 743 -34.69 -16.98 -14.94
CA MET A 743 -35.88 -17.45 -14.18
C MET A 743 -35.46 -18.23 -12.96
N ILE A 744 -36.25 -18.11 -11.88
CA ILE A 744 -36.11 -18.93 -10.66
C ILE A 744 -36.76 -20.30 -10.94
N GLU A 745 -35.95 -21.35 -10.82
CA GLU A 745 -36.38 -22.76 -10.87
C GLU A 745 -36.47 -23.34 -9.47
#